data_d0ee69ffa282a15ade3a785f7cf33e11
#
_entry.id   d0ee69ffa282a15ade3a785f7cf33e11
#
_cell.length_a   1.000
_cell.length_b   1.000
_cell.length_c   1.000
_cell.angle_alpha   90.00
_cell.angle_beta   90.00
_cell.angle_gamma   90.00
#
_symmetry.space_group_name_H-M   'P 1'
#
loop_
_entity.id
_entity.type
_entity.pdbx_description
1 polymer ?
#
loop_
_entity_poly.entity_id
_entity_poly.type
_entity_poly.pdbx_seq_one_letter_code
_entity_poly.pdbx_strand_id
1 'polypeptide(L)'
;MELYNGKYCATYDDLAGIMTAKAIQHRVQRGTIEQVRRACVGAPALFAVESLPVQIKIEVMRRYPDLQAQAEYKEFADAIITDTAAEAYYAEYKIDGVRGLSYEKQEEYTNNATILAAFHDLLQRCTSMRGKLGKRVNLGGFWEARAKMLPRIADRFPNTLPENARRLREKHDEFYRGGTPNYEVLISRKFQNSNAAKVASEEQKAMIMRLMCDHRNLDNEQVAMLYNVVAEKLGWQPITASAIKLWRERYDLETAGGRLGSKEFYNQRSMQNRRSAPTAPLNMWSLDGWDVELYYQKTITKGGKSVTTYNNRLTVVVVLDPFNKYPVGYAIGERECAELITEAMRNAANHTAELFGQRYRAHQIQSDHYAMKAMTPIYSVSGDKVTPARVGNAKAKPIERYFLTLNKTYCQLMPNWSGFGITSNKNLQPNSDALNMLRKSFPDEAGCRKQIETIIAMERAKKLDKFVAAWQGVPEDHRLPMSDEQYLLTFGAETGHKNALEGSGLNVRILGAKRTYDCFDVNFRRYSHIRWNVKYDPNDTSRVLAVSDNGELRFMLEEKYVQPMALVDRQEGDAEQLARVRAFNSQELEPAVVKAIGAAQERVELLFHQNPQLDNTLCRHLICDSKGQHKDRRNERRLAAPIEEAEMAEVEPMITGHKPSTFDLY
;
A
#
# COMPACT_ATOMS: atom_id res chain seq x y z
N MET A 1 -69.42 -6.36 -20.57
CA MET A 1 -68.85 -5.34 -19.67
C MET A 1 -67.36 -5.29 -19.85
N GLU A 2 -66.77 -4.08 -19.84
CA GLU A 2 -65.34 -3.94 -20.04
C GLU A 2 -64.73 -2.88 -19.06
N LEU A 3 -63.42 -3.01 -18.77
CA LEU A 3 -62.71 -1.99 -18.02
C LEU A 3 -62.19 -0.94 -19.01
N TYR A 4 -62.64 0.31 -18.89
CA TYR A 4 -62.26 1.39 -19.76
C TYR A 4 -61.86 2.62 -18.93
N ASN A 5 -60.66 3.17 -19.18
CA ASN A 5 -60.11 4.26 -18.40
C ASN A 5 -60.14 4.06 -16.87
N GLY A 6 -59.90 2.83 -16.41
CA GLY A 6 -59.91 2.47 -14.99
C GLY A 6 -61.30 2.40 -14.36
N LYS A 7 -62.37 2.52 -15.13
CA LYS A 7 -63.75 2.37 -14.65
C LYS A 7 -64.37 1.12 -15.26
N TYR A 8 -65.13 0.36 -14.46
CA TYR A 8 -65.96 -0.70 -14.97
C TYR A 8 -67.17 -0.12 -15.70
N CYS A 9 -67.34 -0.51 -16.96
CA CYS A 9 -68.33 0.06 -17.83
C CYS A 9 -69.26 -1.04 -18.39
N ALA A 10 -70.55 -0.75 -18.39
CA ALA A 10 -71.58 -1.57 -18.98
C ALA A 10 -72.00 -1.01 -20.34
N THR A 11 -72.30 -1.89 -21.27
CA THR A 11 -72.90 -1.56 -22.55
C THR A 11 -74.44 -1.53 -22.45
N TYR A 12 -75.14 -1.08 -23.53
CA TYR A 12 -76.56 -1.19 -23.60
C TYR A 12 -77.04 -2.68 -23.47
N ASP A 13 -76.30 -3.62 -24.06
CA ASP A 13 -76.61 -5.05 -24.03
C ASP A 13 -76.42 -5.63 -22.62
N ASP A 14 -75.43 -5.21 -21.90
CA ASP A 14 -75.17 -5.61 -20.51
C ASP A 14 -76.33 -5.14 -19.56
N LEU A 15 -76.91 -4.00 -19.87
CA LEU A 15 -78.03 -3.41 -19.11
C LEU A 15 -79.41 -3.82 -19.64
N ALA A 16 -79.47 -4.59 -20.74
CA ALA A 16 -80.69 -5.07 -21.32
C ALA A 16 -81.47 -6.00 -20.35
N GLY A 17 -82.75 -5.74 -20.16
CA GLY A 17 -83.61 -6.47 -19.17
C GLY A 17 -83.54 -5.90 -17.75
N ILE A 18 -82.55 -5.02 -17.43
CA ILE A 18 -82.49 -4.33 -16.16
C ILE A 18 -82.98 -2.89 -16.33
N MET A 19 -82.65 -2.25 -17.46
CA MET A 19 -83.05 -0.90 -17.77
C MET A 19 -83.23 -0.68 -19.26
N THR A 20 -84.28 0.05 -19.66
CA THR A 20 -84.55 0.32 -21.11
C THR A 20 -83.53 1.37 -21.66
N ALA A 21 -83.17 1.27 -22.93
CA ALA A 21 -82.25 2.18 -23.56
C ALA A 21 -82.70 3.65 -23.45
N LYS A 22 -84.03 3.92 -23.58
CA LYS A 22 -84.61 5.26 -23.37
C LYS A 22 -84.38 5.80 -21.92
N ALA A 23 -84.47 4.91 -20.92
CA ALA A 23 -84.23 5.28 -19.53
C ALA A 23 -82.78 5.60 -19.24
N ILE A 24 -81.87 4.86 -19.89
CA ILE A 24 -80.44 5.15 -19.81
C ILE A 24 -80.08 6.50 -20.46
N GLN A 25 -80.56 6.75 -21.68
CA GLN A 25 -80.32 8.02 -22.39
C GLN A 25 -80.86 9.23 -21.59
N HIS A 26 -82.09 9.11 -21.04
CA HIS A 26 -82.71 10.14 -20.26
C HIS A 26 -81.90 10.47 -18.95
N ARG A 27 -81.30 9.44 -18.33
CA ARG A 27 -80.44 9.60 -17.14
C ARG A 27 -79.06 10.10 -17.46
N VAL A 28 -78.50 9.76 -18.64
CA VAL A 28 -77.26 10.36 -19.14
C VAL A 28 -77.45 11.84 -19.42
N GLN A 29 -78.56 12.22 -20.08
CA GLN A 29 -78.90 13.63 -20.30
C GLN A 29 -79.07 14.45 -19.00
N ARG A 30 -79.58 13.81 -17.94
CA ARG A 30 -79.74 14.42 -16.61
C ARG A 30 -78.45 14.38 -15.78
N GLY A 31 -77.35 13.82 -16.31
CA GLY A 31 -76.08 13.71 -15.61
C GLY A 31 -76.09 12.72 -14.44
N THR A 32 -77.13 11.86 -14.30
CA THR A 32 -77.24 10.87 -13.23
C THR A 32 -76.58 9.54 -13.55
N ILE A 33 -76.25 9.28 -14.83
CA ILE A 33 -75.41 8.19 -15.30
C ILE A 33 -74.27 8.77 -16.13
N GLU A 34 -73.07 8.42 -15.79
CA GLU A 34 -71.86 8.84 -16.50
C GLU A 34 -71.63 7.98 -17.76
N GLN A 35 -71.67 8.61 -18.94
CA GLN A 35 -71.31 7.99 -20.22
C GLN A 35 -69.84 8.18 -20.43
N VAL A 36 -69.04 7.12 -20.26
CA VAL A 36 -67.57 7.17 -20.39
C VAL A 36 -67.11 7.19 -21.85
N ARG A 37 -67.88 6.47 -22.74
CA ARG A 37 -67.64 6.46 -24.20
C ARG A 37 -68.95 6.55 -24.96
N ARG A 38 -69.00 7.40 -25.94
CA ARG A 38 -70.15 7.45 -26.89
C ARG A 38 -70.03 6.31 -27.90
N ALA A 39 -71.16 5.81 -28.41
CA ALA A 39 -71.15 4.81 -29.46
C ALA A 39 -70.47 5.39 -30.75
N CYS A 40 -69.58 4.65 -31.35
CA CYS A 40 -68.94 4.93 -32.63
C CYS A 40 -68.85 3.67 -33.47
N VAL A 41 -68.46 3.82 -34.75
CA VAL A 41 -68.39 2.68 -35.65
C VAL A 41 -67.44 1.62 -35.07
N GLY A 42 -67.98 0.41 -34.84
CA GLY A 42 -67.24 -0.73 -34.30
C GLY A 42 -67.08 -0.75 -32.78
N ALA A 43 -67.60 0.25 -32.01
CA ALA A 43 -67.50 0.26 -30.57
C ALA A 43 -68.81 0.72 -29.87
N PRO A 44 -69.38 -0.07 -28.93
CA PRO A 44 -70.59 0.29 -28.19
C PRO A 44 -70.38 1.45 -27.25
N ALA A 45 -71.49 2.12 -26.87
CA ALA A 45 -71.49 3.10 -25.80
C ALA A 45 -71.20 2.44 -24.45
N LEU A 46 -70.42 3.14 -23.58
CA LEU A 46 -70.02 2.66 -22.29
C LEU A 46 -70.54 3.57 -21.18
N PHE A 47 -71.12 2.98 -20.17
CA PHE A 47 -71.69 3.66 -18.98
C PHE A 47 -70.98 3.16 -17.73
N ALA A 48 -70.51 4.09 -16.91
CA ALA A 48 -69.78 3.72 -15.67
C ALA A 48 -70.77 3.02 -14.70
N VAL A 49 -70.42 1.80 -14.30
CA VAL A 49 -71.23 1.01 -13.37
C VAL A 49 -71.39 1.69 -12.01
N GLU A 50 -70.36 2.45 -11.59
CA GLU A 50 -70.38 3.22 -10.35
C GLU A 50 -71.45 4.33 -10.34
N SER A 51 -71.78 4.89 -11.49
CA SER A 51 -72.78 5.92 -11.64
C SER A 51 -74.24 5.39 -11.73
N LEU A 52 -74.42 4.08 -11.84
CA LEU A 52 -75.72 3.47 -11.92
C LEU A 52 -76.47 3.61 -10.56
N PRO A 53 -77.82 3.80 -10.59
CA PRO A 53 -78.62 3.76 -9.39
C PRO A 53 -78.42 2.47 -8.57
N VAL A 54 -78.44 2.59 -7.24
CA VAL A 54 -78.03 1.49 -6.32
C VAL A 54 -78.73 0.18 -6.62
N GLN A 55 -80.06 0.19 -6.91
CA GLN A 55 -80.81 -1.01 -7.22
C GLN A 55 -80.34 -1.69 -8.53
N ILE A 56 -80.01 -0.87 -9.54
CA ILE A 56 -79.54 -1.35 -10.83
C ILE A 56 -78.11 -1.85 -10.73
N LYS A 57 -77.30 -1.15 -9.96
CA LYS A 57 -75.92 -1.57 -9.66
C LYS A 57 -75.92 -2.95 -8.97
N ILE A 58 -76.82 -3.18 -8.00
CA ILE A 58 -76.92 -4.48 -7.32
C ILE A 58 -77.31 -5.57 -8.33
N GLU A 59 -78.24 -5.30 -9.23
CA GLU A 59 -78.74 -6.30 -10.21
C GLU A 59 -77.69 -6.61 -11.28
N VAL A 60 -76.91 -5.59 -11.72
CA VAL A 60 -75.76 -5.73 -12.62
C VAL A 60 -74.67 -6.58 -11.93
N MET A 61 -74.37 -6.28 -10.69
CA MET A 61 -73.38 -7.04 -9.93
C MET A 61 -73.78 -8.49 -9.68
N ARG A 62 -75.10 -8.72 -9.49
CA ARG A 62 -75.64 -10.05 -9.34
C ARG A 62 -75.57 -10.89 -10.61
N ARG A 63 -75.75 -10.23 -11.78
CA ARG A 63 -75.65 -10.84 -13.10
C ARG A 63 -74.21 -11.13 -13.53
N TYR A 64 -73.22 -10.31 -13.03
CA TYR A 64 -71.84 -10.43 -13.30
C TYR A 64 -71.02 -10.57 -11.99
N PRO A 65 -71.00 -11.71 -11.35
CA PRO A 65 -70.36 -11.93 -10.02
C PRO A 65 -68.85 -11.73 -10.06
N ASP A 66 -68.19 -11.96 -11.21
CA ASP A 66 -66.76 -11.74 -11.36
C ASP A 66 -66.37 -10.26 -11.25
N LEU A 67 -67.25 -9.34 -11.62
CA LEU A 67 -67.09 -7.90 -11.46
C LEU A 67 -67.22 -7.44 -10.02
N GLN A 68 -68.14 -8.03 -9.29
CA GLN A 68 -68.29 -7.79 -7.86
C GLN A 68 -67.00 -8.22 -7.12
N ALA A 69 -66.49 -9.40 -7.49
CA ALA A 69 -65.25 -9.90 -6.93
C ALA A 69 -64.01 -9.02 -7.32
N GLN A 70 -64.01 -8.48 -8.53
CA GLN A 70 -62.92 -7.54 -8.95
C GLN A 70 -63.03 -6.18 -8.31
N ALA A 71 -64.26 -5.65 -8.10
CA ALA A 71 -64.47 -4.38 -7.43
C ALA A 71 -64.08 -4.45 -5.94
N GLU A 72 -64.53 -5.54 -5.27
CA GLU A 72 -64.17 -5.81 -3.86
C GLU A 72 -62.64 -6.01 -3.71
N TYR A 73 -61.98 -6.64 -4.69
CA TYR A 73 -60.54 -6.82 -4.72
C TYR A 73 -59.81 -5.49 -4.82
N LYS A 74 -60.24 -4.60 -5.76
CA LYS A 74 -59.58 -3.30 -5.95
C LYS A 74 -59.72 -2.42 -4.73
N GLU A 75 -60.90 -2.33 -4.16
CA GLU A 75 -61.16 -1.57 -2.95
C GLU A 75 -60.35 -2.08 -1.77
N PHE A 76 -60.23 -3.41 -1.64
CA PHE A 76 -59.39 -4.03 -0.62
C PHE A 76 -57.88 -3.77 -0.86
N ALA A 77 -57.39 -3.99 -2.08
CA ALA A 77 -56.00 -3.82 -2.40
C ALA A 77 -55.53 -2.35 -2.23
N ASP A 78 -56.41 -1.38 -2.52
CA ASP A 78 -56.13 0.05 -2.32
C ASP A 78 -56.20 0.46 -0.82
N ALA A 79 -56.91 -0.30 0.02
CA ALA A 79 -57.02 -0.08 1.46
C ALA A 79 -55.91 -0.73 2.29
N ILE A 80 -55.07 -1.59 1.69
CA ILE A 80 -53.94 -2.23 2.40
C ILE A 80 -52.86 -1.22 2.65
N ILE A 81 -52.54 -1.01 3.93
CA ILE A 81 -51.43 -0.19 4.39
C ILE A 81 -50.36 -1.13 4.95
N THR A 82 -49.14 -1.01 4.50
CA THR A 82 -48.00 -1.84 4.97
C THR A 82 -47.83 -1.71 6.48
N ASP A 83 -47.71 -2.84 7.16
CA ASP A 83 -47.44 -2.90 8.59
C ASP A 83 -45.96 -2.56 8.87
N THR A 84 -45.69 -1.28 9.18
CA THR A 84 -44.32 -0.79 9.47
C THR A 84 -43.77 -1.38 10.76
N ALA A 85 -44.61 -1.80 11.71
CA ALA A 85 -44.14 -2.46 12.92
C ALA A 85 -43.64 -3.89 12.62
N ALA A 86 -44.31 -4.59 11.69
CA ALA A 86 -43.84 -5.88 11.18
C ALA A 86 -42.54 -5.76 10.44
N GLU A 87 -42.41 -4.73 9.57
CA GLU A 87 -41.18 -4.45 8.83
C GLU A 87 -39.98 -4.23 9.78
N ALA A 88 -40.14 -3.38 10.78
CA ALA A 88 -39.12 -3.14 11.81
C ALA A 88 -38.76 -4.41 12.58
N TYR A 89 -39.79 -5.18 12.98
CA TYR A 89 -39.59 -6.43 13.71
C TYR A 89 -38.76 -7.44 12.91
N TYR A 90 -39.10 -7.69 11.63
CA TYR A 90 -38.39 -8.67 10.82
C TYR A 90 -37.02 -8.20 10.37
N ALA A 91 -36.77 -6.88 10.26
CA ALA A 91 -35.47 -6.33 10.00
C ALA A 91 -34.51 -6.56 11.17
N GLU A 92 -35.00 -6.49 12.40
CA GLU A 92 -34.18 -6.67 13.62
C GLU A 92 -34.09 -8.13 14.07
N TYR A 93 -35.00 -9.01 13.60
CA TYR A 93 -35.08 -10.39 14.04
C TYR A 93 -33.80 -11.18 13.75
N LYS A 94 -33.30 -11.90 14.77
CA LYS A 94 -32.11 -12.77 14.67
C LYS A 94 -32.51 -14.23 14.86
N ILE A 95 -32.24 -15.07 13.87
CA ILE A 95 -32.56 -16.50 13.85
C ILE A 95 -31.82 -17.26 14.96
N ASP A 96 -30.53 -16.93 15.17
CA ASP A 96 -29.63 -17.60 16.11
C ASP A 96 -28.85 -16.57 16.97
N GLY A 97 -29.41 -15.41 17.19
CA GLY A 97 -28.78 -14.29 17.90
C GLY A 97 -27.77 -13.50 17.07
N VAL A 98 -27.35 -14.00 15.91
CA VAL A 98 -26.35 -13.38 15.03
C VAL A 98 -26.91 -13.10 13.64
N ARG A 99 -27.47 -14.12 12.97
CA ARG A 99 -27.93 -14.01 11.58
C ARG A 99 -29.34 -13.42 11.51
N GLY A 100 -29.50 -12.35 10.72
CA GLY A 100 -30.83 -11.81 10.38
C GLY A 100 -31.55 -12.66 9.33
N LEU A 101 -32.83 -12.35 9.09
CA LEU A 101 -33.57 -12.87 7.97
C LEU A 101 -33.04 -12.30 6.65
N SER A 102 -33.09 -13.08 5.55
CA SER A 102 -32.81 -12.54 4.21
C SER A 102 -33.85 -11.49 3.83
N TYR A 103 -33.48 -10.53 2.99
CA TYR A 103 -34.38 -9.46 2.54
C TYR A 103 -35.70 -10.02 1.96
N GLU A 104 -35.63 -11.06 1.13
CA GLU A 104 -36.78 -11.74 0.58
C GLU A 104 -37.71 -12.30 1.67
N LYS A 105 -37.16 -12.81 2.77
CA LYS A 105 -37.96 -13.33 3.89
C LYS A 105 -38.53 -12.24 4.79
N GLN A 106 -37.80 -11.14 4.94
CA GLN A 106 -38.34 -9.96 5.64
C GLN A 106 -39.54 -9.41 4.89
N GLU A 107 -39.45 -9.27 3.57
CA GLU A 107 -40.53 -8.80 2.71
C GLU A 107 -41.72 -9.77 2.73
N GLU A 108 -41.49 -11.08 2.57
CA GLU A 108 -42.50 -12.11 2.62
C GLU A 108 -43.32 -12.08 3.93
N TYR A 109 -42.60 -12.02 5.07
CA TYR A 109 -43.26 -12.03 6.38
C TYR A 109 -43.95 -10.69 6.69
N THR A 110 -43.39 -9.58 6.25
CA THR A 110 -44.02 -8.26 6.34
C THR A 110 -45.32 -8.23 5.52
N ASN A 111 -45.30 -8.77 4.30
CA ASN A 111 -46.48 -8.85 3.46
C ASN A 111 -47.55 -9.76 4.09
N ASN A 112 -47.14 -10.91 4.66
CA ASN A 112 -48.06 -11.81 5.38
C ASN A 112 -48.71 -11.11 6.57
N ALA A 113 -47.95 -10.37 7.38
CA ALA A 113 -48.47 -9.61 8.51
C ALA A 113 -49.42 -8.50 8.05
N THR A 114 -49.03 -7.75 7.03
CA THR A 114 -49.84 -6.69 6.42
C THR A 114 -51.18 -7.18 5.92
N ILE A 115 -51.21 -8.31 5.23
CA ILE A 115 -52.45 -8.92 4.75
C ILE A 115 -53.34 -9.40 5.92
N LEU A 116 -52.77 -10.05 6.93
CA LEU A 116 -53.49 -10.48 8.11
C LEU A 116 -54.06 -9.31 8.92
N ALA A 117 -53.32 -8.20 9.02
CA ALA A 117 -53.77 -6.96 9.65
C ALA A 117 -54.99 -6.38 8.89
N ALA A 118 -54.93 -6.31 7.57
CA ALA A 118 -56.04 -5.85 6.75
C ALA A 118 -57.27 -6.75 6.88
N PHE A 119 -57.08 -8.06 6.94
CA PHE A 119 -58.20 -9.01 7.20
C PHE A 119 -58.77 -8.83 8.60
N HIS A 120 -57.96 -8.59 9.61
CA HIS A 120 -58.37 -8.34 10.97
C HIS A 120 -59.27 -7.10 11.06
N ASP A 121 -58.82 -5.98 10.48
CA ASP A 121 -59.59 -4.73 10.45
C ASP A 121 -60.94 -4.88 9.76
N LEU A 122 -60.97 -5.60 8.63
CA LEU A 122 -62.21 -5.91 7.94
C LEU A 122 -63.16 -6.76 8.79
N LEU A 123 -62.63 -7.78 9.47
CA LEU A 123 -63.41 -8.65 10.36
C LEU A 123 -64.01 -7.84 11.51
N GLN A 124 -63.22 -6.98 12.13
CA GLN A 124 -63.70 -6.10 13.20
C GLN A 124 -64.80 -5.14 12.71
N ARG A 125 -64.61 -4.51 11.55
CA ARG A 125 -65.65 -3.66 10.93
C ARG A 125 -66.93 -4.43 10.64
N CYS A 126 -66.81 -5.61 10.02
CA CYS A 126 -67.94 -6.47 9.74
C CYS A 126 -68.68 -6.89 11.01
N THR A 127 -67.96 -7.26 12.07
CA THR A 127 -68.51 -7.66 13.36
C THR A 127 -69.19 -6.48 14.04
N SER A 128 -68.60 -5.33 14.06
CA SER A 128 -69.15 -4.08 14.62
C SER A 128 -70.46 -3.65 13.89
N MET A 129 -70.44 -3.65 12.55
CA MET A 129 -71.62 -3.25 11.75
C MET A 129 -72.76 -4.21 11.91
N ARG A 130 -72.50 -5.53 11.89
CA ARG A 130 -73.60 -6.56 12.06
C ARG A 130 -74.11 -6.66 13.49
N GLY A 131 -73.21 -6.37 14.49
CA GLY A 131 -73.64 -6.23 15.88
C GLY A 131 -74.68 -5.11 16.05
N LYS A 132 -74.49 -3.98 15.40
CA LYS A 132 -75.44 -2.86 15.36
C LYS A 132 -76.73 -3.22 14.66
N LEU A 133 -76.75 -4.20 13.74
CA LEU A 133 -77.92 -4.69 12.99
C LEU A 133 -78.55 -5.96 13.59
N GLY A 134 -78.10 -6.44 14.75
CA GLY A 134 -78.54 -7.63 15.41
C GLY A 134 -78.35 -8.97 14.65
N LYS A 135 -77.42 -8.97 13.66
CA LYS A 135 -77.11 -10.14 12.81
C LYS A 135 -75.74 -10.71 13.12
N ARG A 136 -75.61 -12.05 13.12
CA ARG A 136 -74.35 -12.75 13.26
C ARG A 136 -73.50 -12.71 11.96
N VAL A 137 -72.21 -12.57 12.07
CA VAL A 137 -71.27 -12.67 10.92
C VAL A 137 -71.12 -14.11 10.48
N ASN A 138 -71.29 -14.41 9.21
CA ASN A 138 -70.94 -15.70 8.63
C ASN A 138 -69.45 -15.81 8.51
N LEU A 139 -68.74 -16.30 9.53
CA LEU A 139 -67.27 -16.43 9.59
C LEU A 139 -66.75 -17.40 8.53
N GLY A 140 -67.46 -18.44 8.15
CA GLY A 140 -67.03 -19.36 7.09
C GLY A 140 -66.99 -18.65 5.74
N GLY A 141 -68.08 -17.98 5.36
CA GLY A 141 -68.11 -17.22 4.11
C GLY A 141 -67.12 -16.05 4.06
N PHE A 142 -66.84 -15.42 5.21
CA PHE A 142 -65.84 -14.37 5.29
C PHE A 142 -64.42 -14.89 4.90
N TRP A 143 -64.00 -15.99 5.53
CA TRP A 143 -62.69 -16.57 5.29
C TRP A 143 -62.56 -17.22 3.91
N GLU A 144 -63.64 -17.82 3.37
CA GLU A 144 -63.66 -18.33 2.00
C GLU A 144 -63.40 -17.21 0.96
N ALA A 145 -64.08 -16.06 1.15
CA ALA A 145 -63.87 -14.91 0.27
C ALA A 145 -62.43 -14.37 0.36
N ARG A 146 -61.83 -14.30 1.57
CA ARG A 146 -60.48 -13.83 1.76
C ARG A 146 -59.43 -14.81 1.22
N ALA A 147 -59.64 -16.12 1.39
CA ALA A 147 -58.73 -17.12 0.81
C ALA A 147 -58.67 -17.04 -0.73
N LYS A 148 -59.82 -16.79 -1.40
CA LYS A 148 -59.86 -16.57 -2.86
C LYS A 148 -59.22 -15.29 -3.32
N MET A 149 -59.01 -14.31 -2.42
CA MET A 149 -58.32 -13.06 -2.73
C MET A 149 -56.79 -13.19 -2.72
N LEU A 150 -56.22 -14.10 -1.94
CA LEU A 150 -54.79 -14.24 -1.76
C LEU A 150 -53.99 -14.39 -3.09
N PRO A 151 -54.37 -15.27 -4.02
CA PRO A 151 -53.65 -15.37 -5.30
C PRO A 151 -53.68 -14.08 -6.13
N ARG A 152 -54.78 -13.32 -6.03
CA ARG A 152 -54.95 -12.05 -6.76
C ARG A 152 -54.14 -10.91 -6.16
N ILE A 153 -53.86 -10.96 -4.84
CA ILE A 153 -53.05 -9.98 -4.12
C ILE A 153 -51.56 -10.27 -4.30
N ALA A 154 -51.19 -11.50 -4.61
CA ALA A 154 -49.79 -11.96 -4.68
C ALA A 154 -48.90 -11.14 -5.65
N ASP A 155 -49.47 -10.58 -6.72
CA ASP A 155 -48.76 -9.73 -7.67
C ASP A 155 -48.26 -8.41 -7.03
N ARG A 156 -49.02 -7.88 -6.06
CA ARG A 156 -48.67 -6.62 -5.38
C ARG A 156 -48.01 -6.86 -4.02
N PHE A 157 -48.45 -7.89 -3.32
CA PHE A 157 -47.95 -8.33 -2.02
C PHE A 157 -47.63 -9.83 -2.08
N PRO A 158 -46.46 -10.21 -2.54
CA PRO A 158 -45.98 -11.59 -2.53
C PRO A 158 -46.14 -12.18 -1.12
N ASN A 159 -46.87 -13.27 -0.99
CA ASN A 159 -47.22 -13.87 0.31
C ASN A 159 -47.21 -15.39 0.26
N THR A 160 -47.13 -16.00 1.43
CA THR A 160 -47.14 -17.46 1.62
C THR A 160 -48.27 -17.91 2.55
N LEU A 161 -49.31 -17.09 2.71
CA LEU A 161 -50.44 -17.39 3.53
C LEU A 161 -51.24 -18.57 2.94
N PRO A 162 -51.91 -19.41 3.78
CA PRO A 162 -52.67 -20.54 3.29
C PRO A 162 -53.90 -20.11 2.47
N GLU A 163 -54.04 -20.64 1.26
CA GLU A 163 -55.24 -20.42 0.41
C GLU A 163 -56.47 -21.19 0.89
N ASN A 164 -56.33 -22.07 1.86
CA ASN A 164 -57.46 -22.78 2.49
C ASN A 164 -58.06 -21.91 3.60
N ALA A 165 -59.36 -21.64 3.51
CA ALA A 165 -60.09 -20.75 4.41
C ALA A 165 -59.96 -21.14 5.90
N ARG A 166 -60.01 -22.44 6.22
CA ARG A 166 -59.86 -22.94 7.59
C ARG A 166 -58.45 -22.67 8.12
N ARG A 167 -57.42 -23.01 7.34
CA ARG A 167 -56.01 -22.80 7.72
C ARG A 167 -55.67 -21.30 7.80
N LEU A 168 -56.22 -20.50 6.90
CA LEU A 168 -56.05 -19.05 6.92
C LEU A 168 -56.61 -18.43 8.21
N ARG A 169 -57.83 -18.89 8.60
CA ARG A 169 -58.43 -18.49 9.88
C ARG A 169 -57.60 -18.95 11.07
N GLU A 170 -57.16 -20.20 11.09
CA GLU A 170 -56.32 -20.74 12.17
C GLU A 170 -55.01 -19.89 12.29
N LYS A 171 -54.42 -19.52 11.15
CA LYS A 171 -53.21 -18.67 11.12
C LYS A 171 -53.46 -17.24 11.61
N HIS A 172 -54.60 -16.66 11.26
CA HIS A 172 -55.03 -15.36 11.77
C HIS A 172 -55.28 -15.40 13.28
N ASP A 173 -55.99 -16.41 13.77
CA ASP A 173 -56.31 -16.55 15.20
C ASP A 173 -55.05 -16.85 16.03
N GLU A 174 -54.05 -17.53 15.47
CA GLU A 174 -52.75 -17.74 16.07
C GLU A 174 -51.96 -16.42 16.12
N PHE A 175 -51.99 -15.65 15.05
CA PHE A 175 -51.28 -14.37 14.91
C PHE A 175 -51.83 -13.31 15.87
N TYR A 176 -53.13 -13.27 16.11
CA TYR A 176 -53.83 -12.35 17.04
C TYR A 176 -54.19 -12.99 18.40
N ARG A 177 -53.52 -14.11 18.76
CA ARG A 177 -53.74 -14.74 20.07
C ARG A 177 -53.27 -13.81 21.18
N GLY A 178 -54.17 -13.20 21.93
CA GLY A 178 -53.86 -12.22 22.98
C GLY A 178 -54.21 -10.78 22.62
N GLY A 179 -54.80 -10.55 21.43
CA GLY A 179 -55.31 -9.23 21.01
C GLY A 179 -54.29 -8.32 20.33
N THR A 180 -53.01 -8.66 20.37
CA THR A 180 -51.93 -7.95 19.69
C THR A 180 -51.26 -8.87 18.66
N PRO A 181 -50.71 -8.32 17.55
CA PRO A 181 -50.01 -9.11 16.55
C PRO A 181 -48.76 -9.81 17.14
N ASN A 182 -48.66 -11.12 16.91
CA ASN A 182 -47.47 -11.90 17.23
C ASN A 182 -46.72 -12.25 15.94
N TYR A 183 -45.73 -11.43 15.61
CA TYR A 183 -44.94 -11.53 14.37
C TYR A 183 -44.11 -12.83 14.30
N GLU A 184 -43.70 -13.39 15.44
CA GLU A 184 -42.91 -14.63 15.48
C GLU A 184 -43.65 -15.83 14.89
N VAL A 185 -44.96 -15.84 14.97
CA VAL A 185 -45.83 -16.90 14.42
C VAL A 185 -45.69 -17.09 12.92
N LEU A 186 -45.35 -16.02 12.19
CA LEU A 186 -45.18 -16.08 10.73
C LEU A 186 -43.81 -16.59 10.30
N ILE A 187 -42.84 -16.63 11.23
CA ILE A 187 -41.49 -17.10 10.93
C ILE A 187 -41.48 -18.62 10.79
N SER A 188 -40.86 -19.11 9.72
CA SER A 188 -40.81 -20.55 9.46
C SER A 188 -39.99 -21.26 10.54
N ARG A 189 -40.56 -22.22 11.21
CA ARG A 189 -39.90 -23.11 12.19
C ARG A 189 -38.79 -23.96 11.56
N LYS A 190 -38.67 -24.01 10.23
CA LYS A 190 -37.58 -24.69 9.53
C LYS A 190 -36.20 -24.09 9.85
N PHE A 191 -36.13 -22.80 10.21
CA PHE A 191 -34.90 -22.19 10.63
C PHE A 191 -34.31 -22.73 11.95
N GLN A 192 -35.15 -23.29 12.80
CA GLN A 192 -34.80 -23.86 14.11
C GLN A 192 -34.80 -25.39 14.11
N ASN A 193 -34.98 -26.02 12.94
CA ASN A 193 -35.08 -27.47 12.87
C ASN A 193 -33.72 -28.13 12.96
N SER A 194 -33.29 -28.49 14.17
CA SER A 194 -32.09 -29.28 14.45
C SER A 194 -32.31 -30.79 14.39
N ASN A 195 -33.55 -31.24 14.32
CA ASN A 195 -33.89 -32.67 14.41
C ASN A 195 -33.38 -33.52 13.23
N ALA A 196 -33.04 -32.91 12.11
CA ALA A 196 -32.43 -33.58 10.95
C ALA A 196 -30.87 -33.47 10.93
N ALA A 197 -30.26 -32.80 11.90
CA ALA A 197 -28.82 -32.64 11.95
C ALA A 197 -28.18 -33.97 12.44
N LYS A 198 -27.34 -34.56 11.58
CA LYS A 198 -26.57 -35.76 11.95
C LYS A 198 -25.56 -35.52 13.07
N VAL A 199 -25.14 -34.28 13.26
CA VAL A 199 -24.25 -33.82 14.32
C VAL A 199 -25.09 -32.98 15.26
N ALA A 200 -25.52 -33.54 16.34
CA ALA A 200 -26.46 -32.93 17.30
C ALA A 200 -25.77 -32.52 18.62
N SER A 201 -24.79 -33.31 19.06
CA SER A 201 -24.13 -33.07 20.35
C SER A 201 -22.87 -32.20 20.24
N GLU A 202 -22.47 -31.55 21.33
CA GLU A 202 -21.24 -30.75 21.42
C GLU A 202 -19.99 -31.63 21.30
N GLU A 203 -20.02 -32.88 21.79
CA GLU A 203 -18.93 -33.84 21.66
C GLU A 203 -18.67 -34.19 20.20
N GLN A 204 -19.72 -34.37 19.40
CA GLN A 204 -19.60 -34.60 17.96
C GLN A 204 -18.98 -33.41 17.25
N LYS A 205 -19.40 -32.20 17.60
CA LYS A 205 -18.82 -30.95 17.06
C LYS A 205 -17.34 -30.83 17.46
N ALA A 206 -17.03 -31.04 18.72
CA ALA A 206 -15.67 -30.99 19.25
C ALA A 206 -14.76 -31.97 18.54
N MET A 207 -15.24 -33.20 18.27
CA MET A 207 -14.48 -34.20 17.54
C MET A 207 -14.17 -33.76 16.10
N ILE A 208 -15.18 -33.26 15.39
CA ILE A 208 -14.98 -32.73 14.02
C ILE A 208 -13.99 -31.56 14.05
N MET A 209 -14.15 -30.61 14.97
CA MET A 209 -13.25 -29.48 15.12
C MET A 209 -11.81 -29.92 15.39
N ARG A 210 -11.62 -30.89 16.32
CA ARG A 210 -10.29 -31.42 16.63
C ARG A 210 -9.62 -32.04 15.42
N LEU A 211 -10.35 -32.82 14.62
CA LEU A 211 -9.83 -33.45 13.41
C LEU A 211 -9.49 -32.42 12.32
N MET A 212 -10.34 -31.38 12.17
CA MET A 212 -10.09 -30.29 11.23
C MET A 212 -8.90 -29.40 11.62
N CYS A 213 -8.56 -29.32 12.92
CA CYS A 213 -7.41 -28.57 13.44
C CYS A 213 -6.09 -29.37 13.37
N ASP A 214 -6.10 -30.61 12.87
CA ASP A 214 -4.91 -31.46 12.88
C ASP A 214 -3.80 -30.86 11.99
N HIS A 215 -2.57 -30.82 12.53
CA HIS A 215 -1.37 -30.28 11.87
C HIS A 215 -1.01 -31.01 10.57
N ARG A 216 -1.47 -32.24 10.38
CA ARG A 216 -1.30 -33.02 9.15
C ARG A 216 -2.15 -32.54 7.99
N ASN A 217 -2.99 -31.50 8.23
CA ASN A 217 -3.87 -30.89 7.24
C ASN A 217 -4.78 -31.91 6.51
N LEU A 218 -5.42 -32.78 7.30
CA LEU A 218 -6.28 -33.87 6.79
C LEU A 218 -7.32 -33.32 5.80
N ASP A 219 -7.55 -34.03 4.72
CA ASP A 219 -8.59 -33.71 3.75
C ASP A 219 -10.01 -34.04 4.28
N ASN A 220 -11.03 -33.71 3.51
CA ASN A 220 -12.41 -33.89 3.97
C ASN A 220 -12.81 -35.36 4.08
N GLU A 221 -12.23 -36.24 3.25
CA GLU A 221 -12.50 -37.68 3.27
C GLU A 221 -11.85 -38.32 4.48
N GLN A 222 -10.60 -37.95 4.78
CA GLN A 222 -9.86 -38.43 5.94
C GLN A 222 -10.54 -38.02 7.25
N VAL A 223 -11.01 -36.77 7.35
CA VAL A 223 -11.76 -36.29 8.53
C VAL A 223 -13.06 -37.07 8.70
N ALA A 224 -13.83 -37.26 7.62
CA ALA A 224 -15.07 -38.04 7.66
C ALA A 224 -14.81 -39.50 8.04
N MET A 225 -13.79 -40.11 7.48
CA MET A 225 -13.40 -41.49 7.81
C MET A 225 -13.04 -41.65 9.29
N LEU A 226 -12.17 -40.77 9.83
CA LEU A 226 -11.79 -40.84 11.25
C LEU A 226 -12.95 -40.56 12.19
N TYR A 227 -13.81 -39.59 11.86
CA TYR A 227 -15.04 -39.35 12.61
C TYR A 227 -15.97 -40.56 12.62
N ASN A 228 -16.18 -41.20 11.46
CA ASN A 228 -17.11 -42.33 11.32
C ASN A 228 -16.64 -43.57 12.10
N VAL A 229 -15.31 -43.80 12.23
CA VAL A 229 -14.76 -44.85 13.09
C VAL A 229 -15.16 -44.65 14.56
N VAL A 230 -15.16 -43.39 15.03
CA VAL A 230 -15.61 -43.06 16.40
C VAL A 230 -17.14 -43.13 16.50
N ALA A 231 -17.84 -42.64 15.48
CA ALA A 231 -19.29 -42.63 15.40
C ALA A 231 -19.87 -44.04 15.50
N GLU A 232 -19.27 -45.02 14.84
CA GLU A 232 -19.66 -46.42 14.91
C GLU A 232 -19.61 -46.98 16.34
N LYS A 233 -18.54 -46.64 17.10
CA LYS A 233 -18.36 -47.12 18.48
C LYS A 233 -19.30 -46.42 19.47
N LEU A 234 -19.68 -45.18 19.21
CA LEU A 234 -20.51 -44.36 20.11
C LEU A 234 -21.98 -44.31 19.68
N GLY A 235 -22.38 -45.03 18.60
CA GLY A 235 -23.75 -45.02 18.09
C GLY A 235 -24.14 -43.67 17.44
N TRP A 236 -23.19 -42.89 16.99
CA TRP A 236 -23.46 -41.65 16.29
C TRP A 236 -23.80 -41.90 14.81
N GLN A 237 -24.50 -40.96 14.19
CA GLN A 237 -24.76 -41.06 12.77
C GLN A 237 -23.49 -40.75 11.94
N PRO A 238 -23.22 -41.55 10.90
CA PRO A 238 -22.07 -41.30 10.03
C PRO A 238 -22.27 -40.03 9.18
N ILE A 239 -21.16 -39.36 8.89
CA ILE A 239 -21.14 -38.15 8.08
C ILE A 239 -20.33 -38.34 6.80
N THR A 240 -20.58 -37.51 5.79
CA THR A 240 -19.87 -37.56 4.49
C THR A 240 -18.81 -36.50 4.39
N ALA A 241 -17.87 -36.68 3.46
CA ALA A 241 -16.85 -35.67 3.13
C ALA A 241 -17.49 -34.31 2.72
N SER A 242 -18.66 -34.34 2.06
CA SER A 242 -19.40 -33.11 1.72
C SER A 242 -19.91 -32.39 2.96
N ALA A 243 -20.33 -33.10 4.00
CA ALA A 243 -20.74 -32.50 5.28
C ALA A 243 -19.50 -31.85 5.95
N ILE A 244 -18.34 -32.52 5.96
CA ILE A 244 -17.09 -31.94 6.48
C ILE A 244 -16.69 -30.69 5.71
N LYS A 245 -16.88 -30.63 4.39
CA LYS A 245 -16.63 -29.42 3.60
C LYS A 245 -17.43 -28.23 4.13
N LEU A 246 -18.73 -28.41 4.37
CA LEU A 246 -19.60 -27.36 4.93
C LEU A 246 -19.17 -26.96 6.35
N TRP A 247 -18.76 -27.92 7.17
CA TRP A 247 -18.19 -27.65 8.48
C TRP A 247 -16.91 -26.84 8.38
N ARG A 248 -16.01 -27.18 7.47
CA ARG A 248 -14.75 -26.48 7.24
C ARG A 248 -14.97 -25.04 6.77
N GLU A 249 -15.93 -24.81 5.89
CA GLU A 249 -16.30 -23.46 5.44
C GLU A 249 -16.89 -22.63 6.60
N ARG A 250 -17.72 -23.23 7.43
CA ARG A 250 -18.35 -22.56 8.57
C ARG A 250 -17.39 -22.21 9.68
N TYR A 251 -16.46 -23.09 9.99
CA TYR A 251 -15.48 -22.96 11.08
C TYR A 251 -14.04 -22.75 10.59
N ASP A 252 -13.90 -22.12 9.43
CA ASP A 252 -12.59 -21.88 8.83
C ASP A 252 -11.68 -21.00 9.71
N LEU A 253 -12.27 -20.02 10.39
CA LEU A 253 -11.52 -19.14 11.29
C LEU A 253 -10.89 -19.93 12.45
N GLU A 254 -11.67 -20.78 13.11
CA GLU A 254 -11.23 -21.53 14.29
C GLU A 254 -10.24 -22.62 13.91
N THR A 255 -10.41 -23.25 12.76
CA THR A 255 -9.60 -24.40 12.33
C THR A 255 -8.34 -24.01 11.58
N ALA A 256 -8.29 -22.82 10.98
CA ALA A 256 -7.16 -22.39 10.16
C ALA A 256 -5.84 -22.32 10.94
N GLY A 257 -5.86 -21.85 12.19
CA GLY A 257 -4.66 -21.74 13.03
C GLY A 257 -4.01 -23.09 13.33
N GLY A 258 -4.83 -24.10 13.68
CA GLY A 258 -4.35 -25.44 13.96
C GLY A 258 -3.85 -26.17 12.71
N ARG A 259 -4.58 -26.04 11.61
CA ARG A 259 -4.29 -26.70 10.33
C ARG A 259 -3.13 -26.10 9.57
N LEU A 260 -3.07 -24.77 9.44
CA LEU A 260 -2.14 -24.06 8.57
C LEU A 260 -1.01 -23.38 9.34
N GLY A 261 -1.11 -23.35 10.68
CA GLY A 261 -0.16 -22.69 11.56
C GLY A 261 -0.43 -21.19 11.75
N SER A 262 0.19 -20.65 12.79
CA SER A 262 -0.03 -19.26 13.23
C SER A 262 0.32 -18.22 12.16
N LYS A 263 1.41 -18.44 11.42
CA LYS A 263 1.85 -17.53 10.34
C LYS A 263 0.77 -17.35 9.28
N GLU A 264 0.19 -18.46 8.80
CA GLU A 264 -0.83 -18.43 7.77
C GLU A 264 -2.15 -17.86 8.29
N PHE A 265 -2.51 -18.18 9.55
CA PHE A 265 -3.65 -17.58 10.22
C PHE A 265 -3.54 -16.06 10.27
N TYR A 266 -2.40 -15.52 10.73
CA TYR A 266 -2.19 -14.06 10.78
C TYR A 266 -2.18 -13.42 9.40
N ASN A 267 -1.65 -14.11 8.39
CA ASN A 267 -1.58 -13.56 7.03
C ASN A 267 -2.93 -13.52 6.31
N GLN A 268 -3.85 -14.45 6.61
CA GLN A 268 -5.06 -14.61 5.81
C GLN A 268 -6.35 -14.31 6.58
N ARG A 269 -6.39 -14.57 7.90
CA ARG A 269 -7.63 -14.54 8.70
C ARG A 269 -7.68 -13.43 9.73
N SER A 270 -6.54 -12.98 10.25
CA SER A 270 -6.54 -11.87 11.22
C SER A 270 -6.85 -10.53 10.55
N MET A 271 -7.38 -9.60 11.34
CA MET A 271 -7.58 -8.23 10.91
C MET A 271 -6.24 -7.58 10.53
N GLN A 272 -6.19 -6.96 9.38
CA GLN A 272 -4.98 -6.32 8.86
C GLN A 272 -5.18 -4.82 8.69
N ASN A 273 -4.15 -4.05 9.09
CA ASN A 273 -4.15 -2.61 8.85
C ASN A 273 -3.92 -2.32 7.36
N ARG A 274 -4.74 -1.45 6.79
CA ARG A 274 -4.50 -0.88 5.46
C ARG A 274 -3.50 0.26 5.59
N ARG A 275 -2.51 0.29 4.71
CA ARG A 275 -1.51 1.36 4.64
C ARG A 275 -1.68 2.13 3.35
N SER A 276 -1.62 3.46 3.44
CA SER A 276 -1.53 4.34 2.26
C SER A 276 -0.09 4.38 1.74
N ALA A 277 0.08 4.72 0.48
CA ALA A 277 1.39 5.07 -0.06
C ALA A 277 1.92 6.36 0.60
N PRO A 278 3.24 6.57 0.64
CA PRO A 278 3.80 7.85 1.04
C PRO A 278 3.22 9.00 0.23
N THR A 279 3.12 10.17 0.83
CA THR A 279 2.50 11.36 0.21
C THR A 279 3.47 12.12 -0.70
N ALA A 280 4.78 11.93 -0.49
CA ALA A 280 5.82 12.61 -1.25
C ALA A 280 7.01 11.66 -1.54
N PRO A 281 7.81 11.97 -2.58
CA PRO A 281 9.08 11.29 -2.82
C PRO A 281 10.04 11.39 -1.63
N LEU A 282 10.89 10.38 -1.46
CA LEU A 282 11.91 10.28 -0.42
C LEU A 282 11.38 10.20 1.03
N ASN A 283 10.06 10.18 1.23
CA ASN A 283 9.50 9.90 2.55
C ASN A 283 9.82 8.48 3.01
N MET A 284 9.94 7.55 2.07
CA MET A 284 10.27 6.16 2.38
C MET A 284 10.97 5.49 1.20
N TRP A 285 12.02 4.74 1.49
CA TRP A 285 12.59 3.77 0.57
C TRP A 285 12.33 2.36 1.08
N SER A 286 11.91 1.47 0.19
CA SER A 286 11.78 0.04 0.46
C SER A 286 12.76 -0.71 -0.42
N LEU A 287 13.65 -1.50 0.18
CA LEU A 287 14.66 -2.24 -0.55
C LEU A 287 14.51 -3.75 -0.32
N ASP A 288 14.81 -4.49 -1.38
CA ASP A 288 14.80 -5.95 -1.36
C ASP A 288 15.58 -6.50 -2.56
N GLY A 289 16.01 -7.75 -2.45
CA GLY A 289 16.58 -8.52 -3.55
C GLY A 289 15.51 -9.28 -4.32
N TRP A 290 15.69 -9.42 -5.62
CA TRP A 290 14.83 -10.18 -6.51
C TRP A 290 15.65 -11.00 -7.49
N ASP A 291 15.49 -12.32 -7.46
CA ASP A 291 16.03 -13.21 -8.48
C ASP A 291 15.17 -13.07 -9.74
N VAL A 292 15.69 -12.35 -10.71
CA VAL A 292 14.94 -12.00 -11.93
C VAL A 292 14.60 -13.27 -12.70
N GLU A 293 13.33 -13.41 -13.08
CA GLU A 293 12.84 -14.60 -13.80
C GLU A 293 13.24 -14.57 -15.28
N LEU A 294 14.53 -14.36 -15.55
CA LEU A 294 15.15 -14.41 -16.88
C LEU A 294 16.33 -15.37 -16.85
N TYR A 295 16.30 -16.39 -17.69
CA TYR A 295 17.43 -17.30 -17.84
C TYR A 295 18.54 -16.70 -18.70
N TYR A 296 19.79 -17.00 -18.33
CA TYR A 296 20.95 -16.71 -19.16
C TYR A 296 21.91 -17.89 -19.22
N GLN A 297 22.71 -17.92 -20.29
CA GLN A 297 23.75 -18.93 -20.47
C GLN A 297 25.06 -18.49 -19.84
N LYS A 298 25.67 -19.38 -19.05
CA LYS A 298 26.98 -19.18 -18.43
C LYS A 298 27.92 -20.31 -18.80
N THR A 299 29.04 -19.97 -19.43
CA THR A 299 30.08 -20.94 -19.78
C THR A 299 31.24 -20.85 -18.79
N ILE A 300 31.52 -21.96 -18.15
CA ILE A 300 32.64 -22.09 -17.19
C ILE A 300 33.66 -23.06 -17.77
N THR A 301 34.90 -22.59 -17.91
CA THR A 301 36.01 -23.48 -18.33
C THR A 301 36.79 -23.91 -17.09
N LYS A 302 36.81 -25.20 -16.84
CA LYS A 302 37.54 -25.82 -15.73
C LYS A 302 38.37 -26.99 -16.25
N GLY A 303 39.68 -26.97 -16.04
CA GLY A 303 40.57 -28.04 -16.47
C GLY A 303 40.57 -28.29 -17.99
N GLY A 304 40.46 -27.28 -18.82
CA GLY A 304 40.45 -27.40 -20.29
C GLY A 304 39.11 -27.85 -20.88
N LYS A 305 38.10 -28.12 -20.06
CA LYS A 305 36.73 -28.46 -20.52
C LYS A 305 35.77 -27.27 -20.24
N SER A 306 35.02 -26.89 -21.25
CA SER A 306 33.99 -25.82 -21.15
C SER A 306 32.62 -26.45 -20.94
N VAL A 307 31.93 -26.06 -19.89
CA VAL A 307 30.55 -26.46 -19.59
C VAL A 307 29.66 -25.24 -19.62
N THR A 308 28.60 -25.27 -20.45
CA THR A 308 27.61 -24.19 -20.53
C THR A 308 26.34 -24.61 -19.78
N THR A 309 25.92 -23.78 -18.85
CA THR A 309 24.65 -23.90 -18.12
C THR A 309 23.66 -22.84 -18.64
N TYR A 310 22.35 -23.15 -18.63
CA TYR A 310 21.31 -22.32 -19.25
C TYR A 310 20.22 -21.88 -18.29
N ASN A 311 20.28 -22.32 -17.04
CA ASN A 311 19.28 -22.03 -16.01
C ASN A 311 19.76 -21.05 -14.95
N ASN A 312 20.75 -20.21 -15.29
CA ASN A 312 21.25 -19.18 -14.40
C ASN A 312 20.30 -17.99 -14.38
N ARG A 313 20.19 -17.34 -13.25
CA ARG A 313 19.44 -16.09 -13.07
C ARG A 313 20.31 -15.06 -12.37
N LEU A 314 20.09 -13.79 -12.67
CA LEU A 314 20.72 -12.69 -11.96
C LEU A 314 19.79 -12.20 -10.86
N THR A 315 20.39 -11.77 -9.77
CA THR A 315 19.71 -11.09 -8.67
C THR A 315 19.85 -9.58 -8.86
N VAL A 316 18.75 -8.84 -8.74
CA VAL A 316 18.76 -7.39 -8.69
C VAL A 316 18.30 -6.92 -7.31
N VAL A 317 19.09 -6.07 -6.65
CA VAL A 317 18.66 -5.33 -5.48
C VAL A 317 18.09 -4.01 -5.97
N VAL A 318 16.87 -3.68 -5.58
CA VAL A 318 16.18 -2.44 -5.96
C VAL A 318 15.89 -1.61 -4.72
N VAL A 319 16.16 -0.32 -4.81
CA VAL A 319 15.71 0.70 -3.85
C VAL A 319 14.49 1.37 -4.46
N LEU A 320 13.33 1.02 -3.96
CA LEU A 320 12.03 1.49 -4.44
C LEU A 320 11.52 2.64 -3.59
N ASP A 321 11.10 3.73 -4.22
CA ASP A 321 10.28 4.75 -3.57
C ASP A 321 8.79 4.40 -3.77
N PRO A 322 8.04 4.07 -2.69
CA PRO A 322 6.65 3.65 -2.80
C PRO A 322 5.68 4.77 -3.19
N PHE A 323 6.07 6.03 -3.19
CA PHE A 323 5.21 7.16 -3.56
C PHE A 323 4.50 6.91 -4.90
N ASN A 324 5.27 6.67 -5.94
CA ASN A 324 4.73 6.29 -7.26
C ASN A 324 5.37 5.00 -7.79
N LYS A 325 6.02 4.22 -6.92
CA LYS A 325 6.78 3.00 -7.23
C LYS A 325 7.96 3.28 -8.17
N TYR A 326 8.68 4.36 -7.91
CA TYR A 326 9.86 4.77 -8.68
C TYR A 326 11.10 3.99 -8.19
N PRO A 327 11.85 3.29 -9.06
CA PRO A 327 13.09 2.63 -8.68
C PRO A 327 14.22 3.66 -8.62
N VAL A 328 14.46 4.20 -7.42
CA VAL A 328 15.48 5.24 -7.18
C VAL A 328 16.88 4.70 -7.40
N GLY A 329 17.15 3.47 -6.93
CA GLY A 329 18.46 2.84 -7.09
C GLY A 329 18.34 1.35 -7.40
N TYR A 330 19.40 0.79 -7.98
CA TYR A 330 19.50 -0.64 -8.21
C TYR A 330 20.98 -1.08 -8.36
N ALA A 331 21.20 -2.37 -8.12
CA ALA A 331 22.46 -3.04 -8.46
C ALA A 331 22.14 -4.49 -8.91
N ILE A 332 22.94 -5.00 -9.85
CA ILE A 332 22.73 -6.33 -10.45
C ILE A 332 23.94 -7.21 -10.13
N GLY A 333 23.70 -8.40 -9.59
CA GLY A 333 24.73 -9.36 -9.23
C GLY A 333 24.29 -10.81 -9.42
N GLU A 334 25.15 -11.74 -9.05
CA GLU A 334 24.80 -13.18 -9.09
C GLU A 334 23.95 -13.63 -7.90
N ARG A 335 24.03 -12.92 -6.78
CA ARG A 335 23.30 -13.19 -5.54
C ARG A 335 23.18 -11.94 -4.69
N GLU A 336 22.20 -11.90 -3.84
CA GLU A 336 22.08 -10.86 -2.82
C GLU A 336 23.20 -10.97 -1.79
N CYS A 337 23.94 -9.89 -1.58
CA CYS A 337 25.01 -9.75 -0.58
C CYS A 337 25.09 -8.30 -0.12
N ALA A 338 25.83 -8.06 0.98
CA ALA A 338 25.98 -6.72 1.56
C ALA A 338 26.58 -5.72 0.58
N GLU A 339 27.54 -6.16 -0.23
CA GLU A 339 28.21 -5.35 -1.26
C GLU A 339 27.18 -4.90 -2.33
N LEU A 340 26.31 -5.83 -2.78
CA LEU A 340 25.30 -5.53 -3.79
C LEU A 340 24.25 -4.54 -3.25
N ILE A 341 23.85 -4.71 -2.00
CA ILE A 341 22.94 -3.78 -1.32
C ILE A 341 23.57 -2.39 -1.21
N THR A 342 24.86 -2.33 -0.82
CA THR A 342 25.62 -1.09 -0.74
C THR A 342 25.71 -0.37 -2.09
N GLU A 343 25.93 -1.13 -3.16
CA GLU A 343 25.95 -0.60 -4.52
C GLU A 343 24.59 -0.07 -4.96
N ALA A 344 23.50 -0.75 -4.66
CA ALA A 344 22.16 -0.27 -4.93
C ALA A 344 21.85 1.04 -4.18
N MET A 345 22.27 1.16 -2.92
CA MET A 345 22.09 2.36 -2.12
C MET A 345 22.98 3.51 -2.64
N ARG A 346 24.21 3.22 -3.04
CA ARG A 346 25.10 4.19 -3.71
C ARG A 346 24.48 4.70 -5.00
N ASN A 347 23.94 3.79 -5.84
CA ASN A 347 23.24 4.16 -7.06
C ASN A 347 22.03 5.06 -6.75
N ALA A 348 21.25 4.75 -5.70
CA ALA A 348 20.11 5.58 -5.28
C ALA A 348 20.56 7.00 -4.90
N ALA A 349 21.61 7.14 -4.09
CA ALA A 349 22.15 8.45 -3.70
C ALA A 349 22.62 9.26 -4.91
N ASN A 350 23.36 8.64 -5.84
CA ASN A 350 23.81 9.31 -7.06
C ASN A 350 22.66 9.68 -7.99
N HIS A 351 21.65 8.80 -8.10
CA HIS A 351 20.48 9.10 -8.92
C HIS A 351 19.66 10.28 -8.38
N THR A 352 19.58 10.47 -7.05
CA THR A 352 18.99 11.70 -6.50
C THR A 352 19.77 12.95 -6.87
N ALA A 353 21.11 12.87 -6.96
CA ALA A 353 21.94 13.99 -7.42
C ALA A 353 21.71 14.31 -8.91
N GLU A 354 21.59 13.28 -9.75
CA GLU A 354 21.24 13.44 -11.17
C GLU A 354 19.88 14.15 -11.36
N LEU A 355 18.88 13.77 -10.53
CA LEU A 355 17.53 14.31 -10.65
C LEU A 355 17.36 15.70 -10.03
N PHE A 356 18.06 15.99 -8.94
CA PHE A 356 17.75 17.14 -8.07
C PHE A 356 18.95 18.07 -7.86
N GLY A 357 20.11 17.80 -8.49
CA GLY A 357 21.31 18.61 -8.40
C GLY A 357 22.16 18.35 -7.15
N GLN A 358 21.66 17.61 -6.17
CA GLN A 358 22.41 17.17 -4.99
C GLN A 358 21.88 15.85 -4.45
N ARG A 359 22.70 15.17 -3.62
CA ARG A 359 22.31 13.91 -3.00
C ARG A 359 21.33 14.13 -1.85
N TYR A 360 20.29 13.28 -1.79
CA TYR A 360 19.30 13.29 -0.72
C TYR A 360 19.15 11.92 -0.08
N ARG A 361 18.74 11.92 1.19
CA ARG A 361 18.43 10.75 2.00
C ARG A 361 16.91 10.56 2.08
N ALA A 362 16.48 9.35 2.38
CA ALA A 362 15.07 9.12 2.69
C ALA A 362 14.76 9.42 4.17
N HIS A 363 13.54 9.78 4.49
CA HIS A 363 13.09 9.88 5.89
C HIS A 363 13.02 8.49 6.56
N GLN A 364 12.69 7.45 5.79
CA GLN A 364 12.56 6.10 6.31
C GLN A 364 13.13 5.09 5.32
N ILE A 365 13.86 4.11 5.83
CA ILE A 365 14.30 2.94 5.06
C ILE A 365 13.60 1.70 5.62
N GLN A 366 13.01 0.91 4.73
CA GLN A 366 12.48 -0.41 5.04
C GLN A 366 13.31 -1.47 4.32
N SER A 367 13.93 -2.36 5.09
CA SER A 367 14.74 -3.48 4.59
C SER A 367 14.37 -4.77 5.31
N ASP A 368 14.90 -5.89 4.82
CA ASP A 368 14.89 -7.15 5.56
C ASP A 368 15.87 -7.14 6.75
N HIS A 369 15.77 -8.18 7.58
CA HIS A 369 16.72 -8.41 8.67
C HIS A 369 18.10 -8.93 8.20
N TYR A 370 18.32 -9.05 6.89
CA TYR A 370 19.58 -9.53 6.34
C TYR A 370 20.73 -8.62 6.73
N ALA A 371 21.78 -9.22 7.30
CA ALA A 371 23.04 -8.54 7.66
C ALA A 371 22.90 -7.20 8.41
N MET A 372 21.85 -7.01 9.22
CA MET A 372 21.51 -5.73 9.86
C MET A 372 22.70 -5.05 10.55
N LYS A 373 23.56 -5.81 11.25
CA LYS A 373 24.72 -5.22 11.93
C LYS A 373 25.72 -4.60 10.94
N ALA A 374 25.97 -5.25 9.82
CA ALA A 374 26.87 -4.75 8.77
C ALA A 374 26.24 -3.59 7.98
N MET A 375 24.92 -3.64 7.77
CA MET A 375 24.20 -2.65 6.95
C MET A 375 23.73 -1.42 7.72
N THR A 376 23.67 -1.47 9.05
CA THR A 376 23.21 -0.33 9.88
C THR A 376 23.95 0.97 9.57
N PRO A 377 25.29 1.01 9.41
CA PRO A 377 25.99 2.25 9.07
C PRO A 377 25.53 2.83 7.72
N ILE A 378 25.30 1.97 6.73
CA ILE A 378 24.86 2.36 5.38
C ILE A 378 23.43 2.90 5.43
N TYR A 379 22.55 2.19 6.10
CA TYR A 379 21.15 2.59 6.25
C TYR A 379 20.99 3.89 7.04
N SER A 380 21.78 4.09 8.12
CA SER A 380 21.71 5.30 8.94
C SER A 380 22.18 6.56 8.21
N VAL A 381 23.08 6.42 7.25
CA VAL A 381 23.50 7.52 6.38
C VAL A 381 22.48 7.79 5.28
N SER A 382 21.85 6.76 4.76
CA SER A 382 20.90 6.86 3.64
C SER A 382 19.47 7.20 4.08
N GLY A 383 19.13 7.05 5.36
CA GLY A 383 17.81 7.37 5.89
C GLY A 383 17.85 7.82 7.34
N ASP A 384 16.86 8.64 7.71
CA ASP A 384 16.74 9.13 9.09
C ASP A 384 16.26 8.02 10.05
N LYS A 385 15.32 7.18 9.58
CA LYS A 385 14.77 6.06 10.36
C LYS A 385 14.90 4.75 9.60
N VAL A 386 15.35 3.71 10.28
CA VAL A 386 15.43 2.35 9.73
C VAL A 386 14.36 1.48 10.38
N THR A 387 13.47 0.92 9.58
CA THR A 387 12.39 0.04 10.05
C THR A 387 12.51 -1.32 9.39
N PRO A 388 13.10 -2.31 10.09
CA PRO A 388 13.17 -3.65 9.55
C PRO A 388 11.77 -4.26 9.39
N ALA A 389 11.52 -4.94 8.27
CA ALA A 389 10.28 -5.66 8.07
C ALA A 389 10.24 -6.89 9.00
N ARG A 390 9.09 -7.16 9.64
CA ARG A 390 8.94 -8.39 10.43
C ARG A 390 9.12 -9.61 9.54
N VAL A 391 9.93 -10.55 9.98
CA VAL A 391 10.16 -11.83 9.29
C VAL A 391 8.82 -12.51 9.00
N GLY A 392 8.59 -12.86 7.73
CA GLY A 392 7.39 -13.56 7.29
C GLY A 392 6.15 -12.70 7.04
N ASN A 393 6.26 -11.37 7.05
CA ASN A 393 5.18 -10.47 6.68
C ASN A 393 5.44 -9.84 5.29
N ALA A 394 5.45 -10.66 4.26
CA ALA A 394 5.63 -10.26 2.86
C ALA A 394 4.64 -9.16 2.42
N LYS A 395 3.40 -9.20 2.93
CA LYS A 395 2.38 -8.20 2.60
C LYS A 395 2.69 -6.79 3.08
N ALA A 396 3.63 -6.62 4.01
CA ALA A 396 4.03 -5.32 4.54
C ALA A 396 5.02 -4.58 3.64
N LYS A 397 5.63 -5.27 2.65
CA LYS A 397 6.61 -4.70 1.73
C LYS A 397 5.97 -4.32 0.40
N PRO A 398 5.95 -3.05 0.03
CA PRO A 398 5.45 -2.61 -1.28
C PRO A 398 6.30 -3.12 -2.44
N ILE A 399 7.59 -3.40 -2.20
CA ILE A 399 8.54 -3.83 -3.22
C ILE A 399 8.25 -5.24 -3.76
N GLU A 400 7.74 -6.18 -2.95
CA GLU A 400 7.42 -7.54 -3.44
C GLU A 400 6.33 -7.53 -4.52
N ARG A 401 5.30 -6.69 -4.33
CA ARG A 401 4.28 -6.47 -5.37
C ARG A 401 4.83 -5.78 -6.61
N TYR A 402 5.82 -4.93 -6.44
CA TYR A 402 6.51 -4.27 -7.54
C TYR A 402 7.28 -5.29 -8.38
N PHE A 403 8.03 -6.21 -7.78
CA PHE A 403 8.72 -7.28 -8.50
C PHE A 403 7.76 -8.17 -9.29
N LEU A 404 6.64 -8.56 -8.68
CA LEU A 404 5.61 -9.31 -9.39
C LEU A 404 5.06 -8.53 -10.61
N THR A 405 4.92 -7.21 -10.49
CA THR A 405 4.51 -6.36 -11.61
C THR A 405 5.57 -6.33 -12.71
N LEU A 406 6.86 -6.19 -12.35
CA LEU A 406 7.95 -6.21 -13.33
C LEU A 406 8.02 -7.56 -14.06
N ASN A 407 7.91 -8.67 -13.31
CA ASN A 407 7.90 -10.00 -13.89
C ASN A 407 6.79 -10.14 -14.93
N LYS A 408 5.55 -9.78 -14.57
CA LYS A 408 4.39 -9.90 -15.45
C LYS A 408 4.44 -8.93 -16.64
N THR A 409 4.90 -7.69 -16.41
CA THR A 409 4.81 -6.63 -17.43
C THR A 409 5.94 -6.72 -18.45
N TYR A 410 7.14 -7.14 -18.03
CA TYR A 410 8.34 -7.09 -18.86
C TYR A 410 8.99 -8.46 -19.03
N CYS A 411 9.31 -9.19 -17.95
CA CYS A 411 10.04 -10.44 -18.05
C CYS A 411 9.24 -11.49 -18.82
N GLN A 412 7.94 -11.60 -18.59
CA GLN A 412 7.07 -12.56 -19.27
C GLN A 412 7.01 -12.36 -20.79
N LEU A 413 7.35 -11.17 -21.29
CA LEU A 413 7.41 -10.87 -22.71
C LEU A 413 8.73 -11.29 -23.36
N MET A 414 9.73 -11.72 -22.59
CA MET A 414 11.04 -12.08 -23.07
C MET A 414 11.16 -13.60 -23.34
N PRO A 415 11.84 -14.03 -24.43
CA PRO A 415 11.94 -15.45 -24.81
C PRO A 415 12.62 -16.33 -23.77
N ASN A 416 13.47 -15.75 -22.93
CA ASN A 416 14.21 -16.43 -21.86
C ASN A 416 13.52 -16.35 -20.48
N TRP A 417 12.22 -16.02 -20.46
CA TRP A 417 11.47 -15.95 -19.20
C TRP A 417 11.33 -17.32 -18.54
N SER A 418 11.68 -17.41 -17.25
CA SER A 418 11.73 -18.65 -16.48
C SER A 418 10.40 -19.01 -15.77
N GLY A 419 9.41 -18.15 -15.83
CA GLY A 419 8.10 -18.36 -15.18
C GLY A 419 7.90 -17.56 -13.89
N PHE A 420 6.76 -17.76 -13.25
CA PHE A 420 6.52 -17.33 -11.87
C PHE A 420 7.09 -18.38 -10.91
N GLY A 421 7.40 -18.04 -9.69
CA GLY A 421 8.03 -18.94 -8.71
C GLY A 421 7.39 -20.35 -8.61
N ILE A 422 8.11 -21.30 -8.05
CA ILE A 422 7.79 -22.74 -8.01
C ILE A 422 6.38 -23.04 -7.44
N THR A 423 5.86 -22.18 -6.58
CA THR A 423 4.54 -22.32 -5.94
C THR A 423 3.38 -21.83 -6.81
N SER A 424 3.66 -21.28 -7.99
CA SER A 424 2.64 -20.75 -8.88
C SER A 424 1.89 -21.85 -9.64
N ASN A 425 0.65 -21.54 -10.06
CA ASN A 425 -0.17 -22.48 -10.83
C ASN A 425 0.56 -22.89 -12.12
N LYS A 426 0.57 -24.18 -12.44
CA LYS A 426 1.19 -24.73 -13.65
C LYS A 426 0.69 -24.05 -14.93
N ASN A 427 -0.57 -23.66 -14.99
CA ASN A 427 -1.16 -22.98 -16.15
C ASN A 427 -0.58 -21.59 -16.43
N LEU A 428 0.16 -21.01 -15.46
CA LEU A 428 0.81 -19.70 -15.59
C LEU A 428 2.32 -19.82 -15.87
N GLN A 429 2.85 -21.05 -15.96
CA GLN A 429 4.27 -21.30 -16.22
C GLN A 429 4.53 -21.42 -17.73
N PRO A 430 5.73 -21.05 -18.21
CA PRO A 430 6.12 -21.27 -19.59
C PRO A 430 6.22 -22.77 -19.92
N ASN A 431 6.10 -23.11 -21.18
CA ASN A 431 6.32 -24.46 -21.66
C ASN A 431 7.81 -24.84 -21.53
N SER A 432 8.12 -25.81 -20.66
CA SER A 432 9.49 -26.28 -20.40
C SER A 432 10.20 -26.85 -21.61
N ASP A 433 9.46 -27.52 -22.52
CA ASP A 433 10.03 -28.12 -23.71
C ASP A 433 10.44 -27.06 -24.72
N ALA A 434 9.60 -26.02 -24.87
CA ALA A 434 9.93 -24.86 -25.70
C ALA A 434 11.15 -24.11 -25.18
N LEU A 435 11.24 -23.88 -23.84
CA LEU A 435 12.42 -23.27 -23.23
C LEU A 435 13.68 -24.09 -23.48
N ASN A 436 13.60 -25.42 -23.35
CA ASN A 436 14.73 -26.31 -23.62
C ASN A 436 15.20 -26.25 -25.09
N MET A 437 14.29 -26.11 -26.03
CA MET A 437 14.65 -25.90 -27.43
C MET A 437 15.34 -24.57 -27.67
N LEU A 438 14.86 -23.51 -27.02
CA LEU A 438 15.38 -22.15 -27.16
C LEU A 438 16.63 -21.86 -26.34
N ARG A 439 17.04 -22.73 -25.41
CA ARG A 439 18.11 -22.45 -24.42
C ARG A 439 19.44 -21.97 -25.03
N LYS A 440 19.79 -22.41 -26.24
CA LYS A 440 21.01 -21.97 -26.93
C LYS A 440 20.95 -20.54 -27.44
N SER A 441 19.74 -19.98 -27.58
CA SER A 441 19.52 -18.57 -27.99
C SER A 441 19.38 -17.64 -26.80
N PHE A 442 19.44 -18.12 -25.57
CA PHE A 442 19.38 -17.25 -24.40
C PHE A 442 20.60 -16.31 -24.39
N PRO A 443 20.45 -15.09 -23.88
CA PRO A 443 21.57 -14.18 -23.76
C PRO A 443 22.63 -14.73 -22.80
N ASP A 444 23.85 -14.25 -22.91
CA ASP A 444 24.86 -14.40 -21.90
C ASP A 444 24.58 -13.50 -20.68
N GLU A 445 25.47 -13.52 -19.71
CA GLU A 445 25.30 -12.67 -18.50
C GLU A 445 25.19 -11.19 -18.82
N ALA A 446 26.04 -10.68 -19.74
CA ALA A 446 26.01 -9.28 -20.14
C ALA A 446 24.70 -8.89 -20.84
N GLY A 447 24.21 -9.76 -21.70
CA GLY A 447 22.92 -9.57 -22.36
C GLY A 447 21.74 -9.59 -21.40
N CYS A 448 21.74 -10.52 -20.42
CA CYS A 448 20.72 -10.57 -19.38
C CYS A 448 20.78 -9.32 -18.48
N ARG A 449 21.98 -8.86 -18.11
CA ARG A 449 22.18 -7.61 -17.37
C ARG A 449 21.59 -6.41 -18.11
N LYS A 450 21.83 -6.33 -19.41
CA LYS A 450 21.26 -5.27 -20.26
C LYS A 450 19.73 -5.36 -20.37
N GLN A 451 19.15 -6.55 -20.37
CA GLN A 451 17.69 -6.72 -20.29
C GLN A 451 17.13 -6.11 -19.01
N ILE A 452 17.74 -6.39 -17.86
CA ILE A 452 17.33 -5.85 -16.55
C ILE A 452 17.48 -4.32 -16.51
N GLU A 453 18.61 -3.80 -16.96
CA GLU A 453 18.86 -2.35 -17.05
C GLU A 453 17.80 -1.66 -17.92
N THR A 454 17.42 -2.26 -19.04
CA THR A 454 16.38 -1.75 -19.92
C THR A 454 15.02 -1.72 -19.23
N ILE A 455 14.65 -2.78 -18.47
CA ILE A 455 13.41 -2.82 -17.69
C ILE A 455 13.37 -1.68 -16.67
N ILE A 456 14.46 -1.48 -15.91
CA ILE A 456 14.53 -0.42 -14.92
C ILE A 456 14.48 0.97 -15.59
N ALA A 457 15.18 1.15 -16.71
CA ALA A 457 15.16 2.42 -17.46
C ALA A 457 13.76 2.75 -17.97
N MET A 458 13.02 1.77 -18.51
CA MET A 458 11.63 1.95 -18.94
C MET A 458 10.70 2.33 -17.78
N GLU A 459 10.86 1.69 -16.62
CA GLU A 459 10.09 2.00 -15.42
C GLU A 459 10.41 3.41 -14.88
N ARG A 460 11.68 3.81 -14.89
CA ARG A 460 12.09 5.18 -14.55
C ARG A 460 11.45 6.20 -15.48
N ALA A 461 11.62 6.03 -16.79
CA ALA A 461 11.06 6.94 -17.78
C ALA A 461 9.54 7.12 -17.64
N LYS A 462 8.80 6.04 -17.42
CA LYS A 462 7.34 6.07 -17.24
C LYS A 462 6.88 6.88 -16.02
N LYS A 463 7.70 7.01 -14.99
CA LYS A 463 7.30 7.54 -13.68
C LYS A 463 8.01 8.84 -13.31
N LEU A 464 9.02 9.24 -14.09
CA LEU A 464 9.94 10.33 -13.81
C LEU A 464 9.20 11.66 -13.60
N ASP A 465 8.38 12.06 -14.55
CA ASP A 465 7.72 13.37 -14.52
C ASP A 465 6.90 13.58 -13.24
N LYS A 466 6.13 12.54 -12.87
CA LYS A 466 5.33 12.58 -11.64
C LYS A 466 6.22 12.63 -10.40
N PHE A 467 7.35 11.92 -10.41
CA PHE A 467 8.29 11.87 -9.29
C PHE A 467 8.97 13.22 -9.07
N VAL A 468 9.50 13.81 -10.15
CA VAL A 468 10.19 15.11 -10.10
C VAL A 468 9.20 16.24 -9.77
N ALA A 469 8.01 16.28 -10.39
CA ALA A 469 7.02 17.29 -10.10
C ALA A 469 6.57 17.26 -8.63
N ALA A 470 6.38 16.07 -8.06
CA ALA A 470 6.02 15.93 -6.66
C ALA A 470 7.17 16.37 -5.73
N TRP A 471 8.43 16.07 -6.08
CA TRP A 471 9.59 16.53 -5.32
C TRP A 471 9.73 18.05 -5.27
N GLN A 472 9.44 18.72 -6.37
CA GLN A 472 9.48 20.20 -6.41
C GLN A 472 8.49 20.82 -5.41
N GLY A 473 7.39 20.14 -5.14
CA GLY A 473 6.39 20.56 -4.13
C GLY A 473 6.77 20.25 -2.68
N VAL A 474 7.88 19.54 -2.42
CA VAL A 474 8.35 19.25 -1.05
C VAL A 474 9.05 20.47 -0.48
N PRO A 475 8.64 20.98 0.71
CA PRO A 475 9.30 22.10 1.38
C PRO A 475 10.78 21.80 1.65
N GLU A 476 11.65 22.83 1.61
CA GLU A 476 13.09 22.64 1.77
C GLU A 476 13.48 22.11 3.14
N ASP A 477 12.79 22.49 4.19
CA ASP A 477 12.96 22.02 5.56
C ASP A 477 12.62 20.52 5.75
N HIS A 478 11.84 19.97 4.83
CA HIS A 478 11.53 18.54 4.77
C HIS A 478 12.48 17.75 3.88
N ARG A 479 13.42 18.39 3.20
CA ARG A 479 14.43 17.71 2.38
C ARG A 479 15.63 17.35 3.23
N LEU A 480 16.09 16.11 3.15
CA LEU A 480 17.24 15.62 3.90
C LEU A 480 18.46 15.51 2.99
N PRO A 481 19.28 16.56 2.87
CA PRO A 481 20.49 16.49 2.04
C PRO A 481 21.50 15.50 2.64
N MET A 482 22.25 14.83 1.75
CA MET A 482 23.42 14.02 2.09
C MET A 482 24.66 14.79 1.68
N SER A 483 25.54 15.09 2.65
CA SER A 483 26.81 15.77 2.34
C SER A 483 27.76 14.86 1.56
N ASP A 484 28.67 15.45 0.76
CA ASP A 484 29.69 14.69 0.04
C ASP A 484 30.61 13.94 1.01
N GLU A 485 30.89 14.50 2.19
CA GLU A 485 31.63 13.81 3.25
C GLU A 485 30.92 12.52 3.71
N GLN A 486 29.62 12.62 4.03
CA GLN A 486 28.82 11.46 4.45
C GLN A 486 28.77 10.40 3.35
N TYR A 487 28.58 10.84 2.10
CA TYR A 487 28.56 9.96 0.95
C TYR A 487 29.88 9.22 0.75
N LEU A 488 31.03 9.95 0.68
CA LEU A 488 32.34 9.36 0.47
C LEU A 488 32.77 8.49 1.67
N LEU A 489 32.44 8.89 2.89
CA LEU A 489 32.76 8.08 4.07
C LEU A 489 32.11 6.71 4.00
N THR A 490 30.85 6.64 3.50
CA THR A 490 30.03 5.43 3.50
C THR A 490 30.18 4.61 2.22
N PHE A 491 30.15 5.27 1.06
CA PHE A 491 30.11 4.62 -0.26
C PHE A 491 31.40 4.76 -1.06
N GLY A 492 32.35 5.60 -0.59
CA GLY A 492 33.61 5.81 -1.28
C GLY A 492 34.47 4.55 -1.32
N ALA A 493 35.07 4.29 -2.47
CA ALA A 493 36.08 3.26 -2.62
C ALA A 493 37.37 3.68 -1.93
N GLU A 494 38.07 2.75 -1.31
CA GLU A 494 39.37 3.02 -0.68
C GLU A 494 40.52 2.76 -1.64
N THR A 495 41.56 3.63 -1.59
CA THR A 495 42.73 3.47 -2.44
C THR A 495 43.63 2.30 -2.00
N GLY A 496 43.44 1.77 -0.79
CA GLY A 496 44.26 0.72 -0.20
C GLY A 496 45.65 1.14 0.23
N HIS A 497 46.01 2.42 0.08
CA HIS A 497 47.31 2.99 0.44
C HIS A 497 47.16 4.22 1.33
N LYS A 498 48.10 4.40 2.25
CA LYS A 498 48.20 5.60 3.08
C LYS A 498 49.13 6.63 2.45
N ASN A 499 48.66 7.84 2.35
CA ASN A 499 49.35 8.93 1.67
C ASN A 499 49.80 9.98 2.68
N ALA A 500 50.97 10.54 2.49
CA ALA A 500 51.48 11.65 3.29
C ALA A 500 51.12 12.99 2.63
N LEU A 501 50.81 14.00 3.43
CA LEU A 501 50.61 15.36 2.95
C LEU A 501 51.94 16.04 2.75
N GLU A 502 52.21 16.45 1.53
CA GLU A 502 53.39 17.21 1.12
C GLU A 502 53.00 18.66 0.83
N GLY A 503 53.99 19.53 0.60
CA GLY A 503 53.73 20.91 0.18
C GLY A 503 52.94 20.99 -1.13
N SER A 504 53.17 20.05 -2.04
CA SER A 504 52.42 19.93 -3.29
C SER A 504 50.99 19.47 -3.13
N GLY A 505 50.58 18.95 -1.95
CA GLY A 505 49.30 18.36 -1.66
C GLY A 505 49.40 16.85 -1.34
N LEU A 506 48.29 16.17 -1.32
CA LEU A 506 48.20 14.72 -1.08
C LEU A 506 48.26 13.97 -2.42
N ASN A 507 49.40 13.29 -2.67
CA ASN A 507 49.57 12.49 -3.88
C ASN A 507 48.92 11.13 -3.74
N VAL A 508 47.92 10.83 -4.60
CA VAL A 508 47.10 9.63 -4.53
C VAL A 508 47.08 8.92 -5.88
N ARG A 509 47.07 7.59 -5.87
CA ARG A 509 46.89 6.80 -7.10
C ARG A 509 45.46 6.25 -7.12
N ILE A 510 44.63 6.75 -8.06
CA ILE A 510 43.23 6.38 -8.21
C ILE A 510 43.05 5.81 -9.62
N LEU A 511 42.46 4.63 -9.74
CA LEU A 511 42.17 3.93 -11.02
C LEU A 511 43.39 3.85 -11.94
N GLY A 512 44.60 3.70 -11.35
CA GLY A 512 45.85 3.63 -12.10
C GLY A 512 46.49 4.97 -12.44
N ALA A 513 45.79 6.09 -12.32
CA ALA A 513 46.28 7.42 -12.55
C ALA A 513 46.83 8.07 -11.25
N LYS A 514 47.94 8.79 -11.35
CA LYS A 514 48.46 9.58 -10.24
C LYS A 514 47.78 10.95 -10.25
N ARG A 515 47.18 11.34 -9.15
CA ARG A 515 46.46 12.60 -8.97
C ARG A 515 46.90 13.26 -7.67
N THR A 516 46.80 14.57 -7.58
CA THR A 516 47.13 15.34 -6.38
C THR A 516 45.90 16.08 -5.90
N TYR A 517 45.61 15.97 -4.61
CA TYR A 517 44.45 16.60 -3.98
C TYR A 517 44.88 17.53 -2.85
N ASP A 518 44.10 18.57 -2.61
CA ASP A 518 44.37 19.54 -1.57
C ASP A 518 43.07 20.22 -1.09
N CYS A 519 43.14 20.96 0.01
CA CYS A 519 42.06 21.83 0.46
C CYS A 519 42.63 23.12 1.09
N PHE A 520 41.82 24.18 1.05
CA PHE A 520 42.12 25.47 1.69
C PHE A 520 41.65 25.43 3.16
N ASP A 521 42.28 24.55 3.97
CA ASP A 521 42.02 24.43 5.41
C ASP A 521 43.36 24.35 6.17
N VAL A 522 43.60 25.33 7.03
CA VAL A 522 44.78 25.41 7.90
C VAL A 522 44.90 24.18 8.79
N ASN A 523 43.77 23.62 9.26
CA ASN A 523 43.82 22.44 10.12
C ASN A 523 44.32 21.21 9.38
N PHE A 524 44.00 21.07 8.08
CA PHE A 524 44.51 19.97 7.26
C PHE A 524 46.07 20.06 7.21
N ARG A 525 46.64 21.25 7.00
CA ARG A 525 48.07 21.47 6.97
C ARG A 525 48.74 21.18 8.31
N ARG A 526 48.11 21.44 9.45
CA ARG A 526 48.63 21.10 10.79
C ARG A 526 48.87 19.62 10.98
N TYR A 527 48.10 18.77 10.27
CA TYR A 527 48.20 17.32 10.35
C TYR A 527 49.07 16.71 9.25
N SER A 528 50.06 17.45 8.71
CA SER A 528 51.03 16.96 7.73
C SER A 528 51.92 15.80 8.24
N HIS A 529 52.01 15.62 9.56
CA HIS A 529 52.78 14.55 10.21
C HIS A 529 52.08 13.18 10.23
N ILE A 530 50.79 13.11 9.86
CA ILE A 530 50.04 11.84 9.81
C ILE A 530 49.88 11.36 8.37
N ARG A 531 49.54 10.06 8.24
CA ARG A 531 49.21 9.48 6.94
C ARG A 531 47.71 9.35 6.81
N TRP A 532 47.21 9.62 5.61
CA TRP A 532 45.79 9.67 5.31
C TRP A 532 45.34 8.49 4.48
N ASN A 533 44.20 7.86 4.85
CA ASN A 533 43.43 6.97 4.01
C ASN A 533 42.55 7.83 3.11
N VAL A 534 42.43 7.47 1.84
CA VAL A 534 41.67 8.27 0.88
C VAL A 534 40.48 7.45 0.37
N LYS A 535 39.30 8.03 0.49
CA LYS A 535 38.06 7.51 -0.07
C LYS A 535 37.64 8.39 -1.25
N TYR A 536 37.21 7.74 -2.33
CA TYR A 536 36.82 8.41 -3.57
C TYR A 536 35.63 7.76 -4.24
N ASP A 537 34.92 8.51 -5.08
CA ASP A 537 33.89 7.95 -5.96
C ASP A 537 34.52 7.52 -7.28
N PRO A 538 34.44 6.24 -7.71
CA PRO A 538 34.95 5.80 -8.99
C PRO A 538 34.40 6.56 -10.21
N ASN A 539 33.19 7.12 -10.08
CA ASN A 539 32.51 7.84 -11.15
C ASN A 539 32.86 9.35 -11.16
N ASP A 540 33.28 9.90 -10.02
CA ASP A 540 33.68 11.29 -9.86
C ASP A 540 34.91 11.41 -8.97
N THR A 541 36.06 11.55 -9.60
CA THR A 541 37.34 11.70 -8.92
C THR A 541 37.77 13.16 -8.66
N SER A 542 36.89 14.12 -8.92
CA SER A 542 37.18 15.55 -8.70
C SER A 542 37.34 15.88 -7.22
N ARG A 543 36.70 15.15 -6.33
CA ARG A 543 36.78 15.29 -4.89
C ARG A 543 37.04 13.96 -4.21
N VAL A 544 37.82 14.00 -3.13
CA VAL A 544 38.10 12.82 -2.32
C VAL A 544 38.02 13.17 -0.84
N LEU A 545 37.81 12.16 -0.01
CA LEU A 545 37.78 12.30 1.44
C LEU A 545 39.05 11.70 2.05
N ALA A 546 39.87 12.53 2.66
CA ALA A 546 41.03 12.11 3.47
C ALA A 546 40.54 11.78 4.89
N VAL A 547 40.87 10.60 5.38
CA VAL A 547 40.42 10.08 6.70
C VAL A 547 41.66 9.62 7.47
N SER A 548 41.79 10.03 8.75
CA SER A 548 42.84 9.51 9.64
C SER A 548 42.60 8.04 10.00
N ASP A 549 43.64 7.35 10.48
CA ASP A 549 43.53 5.93 10.84
C ASP A 549 42.48 5.62 11.90
N ASN A 550 42.24 6.52 12.83
CA ASN A 550 41.24 6.40 13.86
C ASN A 550 39.86 6.93 13.42
N GLY A 551 39.73 7.47 12.20
CA GLY A 551 38.50 8.01 11.67
C GLY A 551 38.00 9.33 12.27
N GLU A 552 38.75 9.92 13.20
CA GLU A 552 38.34 11.16 13.90
C GLU A 552 38.55 12.42 13.04
N LEU A 553 39.61 12.43 12.24
CA LEU A 553 39.93 13.56 11.37
C LEU A 553 39.49 13.23 9.94
N ARG A 554 38.76 14.16 9.34
CA ARG A 554 38.22 14.02 7.98
C ARG A 554 38.31 15.35 7.27
N PHE A 555 38.81 15.32 6.04
CA PHE A 555 38.93 16.52 5.20
C PHE A 555 38.46 16.19 3.79
N MET A 556 37.57 17.01 3.26
CA MET A 556 37.20 16.97 1.85
C MET A 556 38.32 17.70 1.06
N LEU A 557 38.87 16.99 0.09
CA LEU A 557 39.95 17.51 -0.77
C LEU A 557 39.41 17.61 -2.19
N GLU A 558 39.84 18.67 -2.89
CA GLU A 558 39.60 18.88 -4.32
C GLU A 558 40.84 18.50 -5.13
N GLU A 559 40.65 18.02 -6.36
CA GLU A 559 41.78 17.77 -7.25
C GLU A 559 42.55 19.09 -7.49
N LYS A 560 43.85 19.06 -7.22
CA LYS A 560 44.68 20.26 -7.30
C LYS A 560 44.83 20.68 -8.75
N TYR A 561 44.55 21.93 -8.99
CA TYR A 561 44.79 22.54 -10.29
C TYR A 561 46.26 22.52 -10.64
N VAL A 562 46.61 22.05 -11.82
CA VAL A 562 48.00 22.06 -12.35
C VAL A 562 48.15 23.22 -13.31
N GLN A 563 48.89 24.22 -12.89
CA GLN A 563 49.09 25.40 -13.70
C GLN A 563 50.13 25.11 -14.80
N PRO A 564 49.88 25.50 -16.08
CA PRO A 564 50.86 25.42 -17.14
C PRO A 564 52.09 26.30 -16.84
N MET A 565 53.29 25.74 -17.02
CA MET A 565 54.55 26.45 -16.80
C MET A 565 54.74 27.55 -17.85
N ALA A 566 54.43 27.23 -19.11
CA ALA A 566 54.62 28.19 -20.20
C ALA A 566 53.50 29.24 -20.21
N LEU A 567 53.82 30.48 -20.30
CA LEU A 567 52.88 31.59 -20.36
C LEU A 567 51.87 31.47 -21.54
N VAL A 568 52.34 30.88 -22.65
CA VAL A 568 51.53 30.68 -23.87
C VAL A 568 50.41 29.64 -23.65
N ASP A 569 50.62 28.68 -22.74
CA ASP A 569 49.67 27.59 -22.47
C ASP A 569 48.66 27.96 -21.38
N ARG A 570 48.76 29.13 -20.77
CA ARG A 570 47.88 29.59 -19.71
C ARG A 570 46.47 29.86 -20.22
N GLN A 571 45.50 29.46 -19.43
CA GLN A 571 44.08 29.64 -19.72
C GLN A 571 43.49 30.76 -18.85
N GLU A 572 42.29 31.21 -19.26
CA GLU A 572 41.48 32.11 -18.44
C GLU A 572 41.14 31.42 -17.11
N GLY A 573 41.40 32.08 -15.98
CA GLY A 573 41.23 31.49 -14.63
C GLY A 573 42.51 31.04 -13.94
N ASP A 574 43.62 30.84 -14.67
CA ASP A 574 44.91 30.44 -14.06
C ASP A 574 45.43 31.48 -13.06
N ALA A 575 45.26 32.77 -13.38
CA ALA A 575 45.62 33.87 -12.49
C ALA A 575 44.78 33.88 -11.20
N GLU A 576 43.49 33.53 -11.29
CA GLU A 576 42.59 33.47 -10.14
C GLU A 576 42.96 32.31 -9.21
N GLN A 577 43.28 31.14 -9.76
CA GLN A 577 43.73 30.00 -8.98
C GLN A 577 45.05 30.29 -8.25
N LEU A 578 45.99 30.93 -8.92
CA LEU A 578 47.25 31.34 -8.30
C LEU A 578 47.02 32.39 -7.20
N ALA A 579 46.14 33.35 -7.46
CA ALA A 579 45.75 34.36 -6.47
C ALA A 579 45.10 33.73 -5.24
N ARG A 580 44.23 32.72 -5.45
CA ARG A 580 43.56 31.97 -4.36
C ARG A 580 44.57 31.23 -3.47
N VAL A 581 45.54 30.55 -4.05
CA VAL A 581 46.63 29.88 -3.30
C VAL A 581 47.47 30.88 -2.52
N ARG A 582 47.85 31.99 -3.14
CA ARG A 582 48.61 33.05 -2.47
C ARG A 582 47.83 33.70 -1.34
N ALA A 583 46.56 34.00 -1.57
CA ALA A 583 45.67 34.54 -0.54
C ALA A 583 45.54 33.58 0.66
N PHE A 584 45.32 32.30 0.43
CA PHE A 584 45.29 31.32 1.51
C PHE A 584 46.58 31.28 2.32
N ASN A 585 47.73 31.21 1.65
CA ASN A 585 49.04 31.19 2.33
C ASN A 585 49.27 32.46 3.15
N SER A 586 49.07 33.65 2.59
CA SER A 586 49.37 34.92 3.25
C SER A 586 48.33 35.39 4.23
N GLN A 587 47.03 35.09 4.01
CA GLN A 587 45.94 35.60 4.84
C GLN A 587 45.48 34.63 5.91
N GLU A 588 45.66 33.32 5.69
CA GLU A 588 45.13 32.28 6.60
C GLU A 588 46.27 31.44 7.22
N LEU A 589 47.12 30.82 6.40
CA LEU A 589 48.09 29.85 6.90
C LEU A 589 49.21 30.56 7.70
N GLU A 590 49.87 31.56 7.13
CA GLU A 590 50.93 32.32 7.74
C GLU A 590 50.52 32.98 9.06
N PRO A 591 49.42 33.75 9.12
CA PRO A 591 48.91 34.31 10.38
C PRO A 591 48.57 33.29 11.44
N ALA A 592 48.06 32.12 11.04
CA ALA A 592 47.72 31.05 11.98
C ALA A 592 48.97 30.43 12.64
N VAL A 593 50.07 30.29 11.85
CA VAL A 593 51.34 29.80 12.36
C VAL A 593 51.97 30.86 13.26
N VAL A 594 52.04 32.12 12.82
CA VAL A 594 52.56 33.23 13.64
C VAL A 594 51.81 33.35 14.96
N LYS A 595 50.50 33.30 14.91
CA LYS A 595 49.65 33.30 16.13
C LYS A 595 49.98 32.15 17.08
N ALA A 596 50.19 30.94 16.54
CA ALA A 596 50.50 29.76 17.34
C ALA A 596 51.90 29.89 17.99
N ILE A 597 52.90 30.39 17.26
CA ILE A 597 54.26 30.68 17.76
C ILE A 597 54.17 31.75 18.83
N GLY A 598 53.50 32.87 18.56
CA GLY A 598 53.35 33.97 19.51
C GLY A 598 52.66 33.52 20.82
N ALA A 599 51.60 32.75 20.71
CA ALA A 599 50.93 32.20 21.89
C ALA A 599 51.82 31.21 22.71
N ALA A 600 52.69 30.47 22.00
CA ALA A 600 53.68 29.61 22.71
C ALA A 600 54.73 30.43 23.39
N GLN A 601 55.25 31.51 22.75
CA GLN A 601 56.21 32.44 23.36
C GLN A 601 55.64 33.13 24.62
N GLU A 602 54.42 33.68 24.49
CA GLU A 602 53.71 34.30 25.61
C GLU A 602 53.56 33.33 26.83
N ARG A 603 53.20 32.08 26.51
CA ARG A 603 53.07 31.07 27.56
C ARG A 603 54.41 30.73 28.23
N VAL A 604 55.48 30.67 27.49
CA VAL A 604 56.85 30.44 28.02
C VAL A 604 57.29 31.62 28.85
N GLU A 605 57.09 32.86 28.38
CA GLU A 605 57.38 34.06 29.15
C GLU A 605 56.58 34.08 30.47
N LEU A 606 55.29 33.76 30.41
CA LEU A 606 54.44 33.66 31.59
C LEU A 606 54.95 32.59 32.57
N LEU A 607 55.36 31.42 32.09
CA LEU A 607 55.95 30.35 32.90
C LEU A 607 57.17 30.81 33.65
N PHE A 608 58.11 31.52 32.98
CA PHE A 608 59.31 32.07 33.62
C PHE A 608 58.96 33.17 34.60
N HIS A 609 57.98 34.02 34.32
CA HIS A 609 57.54 35.06 35.22
C HIS A 609 56.89 34.48 36.49
N GLN A 610 56.15 33.40 36.38
CA GLN A 610 55.54 32.71 37.52
C GLN A 610 56.53 31.90 38.35
N ASN A 611 57.72 31.59 37.80
CA ASN A 611 58.75 30.78 38.43
C ASN A 611 60.10 31.53 38.53
N PRO A 612 60.24 32.53 39.38
CA PRO A 612 61.48 33.38 39.46
C PRO A 612 62.76 32.59 39.69
N GLN A 613 62.66 31.39 40.29
CA GLN A 613 63.82 30.49 40.48
C GLN A 613 64.46 30.05 39.15
N LEU A 614 63.78 30.21 38.01
CA LEU A 614 64.28 29.87 36.71
C LEU A 614 65.03 31.06 36.02
N ASP A 615 65.01 32.26 36.59
CA ASP A 615 65.52 33.47 36.01
C ASP A 615 67.03 33.41 35.66
N ASN A 616 67.77 32.70 36.44
CA ASN A 616 69.27 32.59 36.25
C ASN A 616 69.63 31.23 35.60
N THR A 617 68.72 30.53 35.02
CA THR A 617 68.98 29.24 34.37
C THR A 617 69.44 29.47 32.92
N LEU A 618 70.31 28.58 32.40
CA LEU A 618 70.72 28.59 30.98
C LEU A 618 69.50 28.43 30.04
N CYS A 619 68.51 27.72 30.48
CA CYS A 619 67.21 27.49 29.72
C CYS A 619 66.59 28.84 29.35
N ARG A 620 66.45 29.80 30.27
CA ARG A 620 65.87 31.11 29.96
C ARG A 620 66.64 31.84 28.87
N HIS A 621 67.99 31.82 28.92
CA HIS A 621 68.83 32.48 27.93
C HIS A 621 68.72 31.81 26.52
N LEU A 622 68.39 30.52 26.45
CA LEU A 622 68.29 29.77 25.21
C LEU A 622 66.83 29.78 24.63
N ILE A 623 65.77 29.87 25.47
CA ILE A 623 64.42 29.75 25.03
C ILE A 623 63.70 31.09 24.91
N CYS A 624 63.95 32.02 25.85
CA CYS A 624 63.33 33.34 25.80
C CYS A 624 64.10 34.30 24.86
N ASP A 625 63.32 35.03 24.02
CA ASP A 625 63.92 36.12 23.23
C ASP A 625 64.58 37.19 24.16
N SER A 626 65.79 37.48 23.85
CA SER A 626 66.54 38.46 24.66
C SER A 626 66.04 39.90 24.50
N LYS A 627 65.15 40.19 23.49
CA LYS A 627 64.68 41.53 23.17
C LYS A 627 65.86 42.56 23.06
N GLY A 628 67.05 42.10 22.68
CA GLY A 628 68.27 42.93 22.59
C GLY A 628 68.98 43.14 23.92
N GLN A 629 68.58 42.52 25.02
CA GLN A 629 69.24 42.69 26.33
C GLN A 629 70.71 42.24 26.33
N HIS A 630 71.05 41.30 25.47
CA HIS A 630 72.39 40.75 25.34
C HIS A 630 73.20 41.41 24.23
N LYS A 631 72.65 42.47 23.56
CA LYS A 631 73.42 43.25 22.56
C LYS A 631 74.41 44.12 23.26
N ASP A 632 75.72 44.12 22.79
CA ASP A 632 76.69 45.07 23.20
C ASP A 632 76.35 46.47 22.59
N ARG A 633 75.93 47.41 23.43
CA ARG A 633 75.49 48.78 23.00
C ARG A 633 76.51 49.56 22.17
N ARG A 634 77.76 49.09 22.09
CA ARG A 634 78.78 49.70 21.25
C ARG A 634 78.58 49.49 19.73
N ASN A 635 77.72 48.61 19.33
CA ASN A 635 77.48 48.26 17.91
C ASN A 635 76.16 48.73 17.34
N GLU A 636 75.40 49.60 17.99
CA GLU A 636 74.05 50.06 17.55
C GLU A 636 74.00 50.81 16.19
N ARG A 637 75.17 51.03 15.50
CA ARG A 637 75.22 51.72 14.21
C ARG A 637 75.47 50.82 13.00
N ARG A 638 75.55 49.51 13.16
CA ARG A 638 75.61 48.61 12.00
C ARG A 638 74.25 48.32 11.50
N LEU A 639 73.95 48.74 10.27
CA LEU A 639 72.78 48.26 9.54
C LEU A 639 72.79 46.72 9.59
N ALA A 640 71.80 46.11 10.21
CA ALA A 640 71.62 44.67 10.19
C ALA A 640 71.34 44.24 8.75
N ALA A 641 72.26 43.50 8.13
CA ALA A 641 71.98 42.83 6.88
C ALA A 641 70.93 41.73 7.18
N PRO A 642 69.93 41.60 6.37
CA PRO A 642 68.99 40.49 6.50
C PRO A 642 69.78 39.19 6.38
N ILE A 643 69.36 38.16 7.12
CA ILE A 643 69.88 36.81 6.95
C ILE A 643 69.29 36.32 5.61
N GLU A 644 70.17 36.27 4.61
CA GLU A 644 69.78 35.66 3.33
C GLU A 644 69.82 34.14 3.48
N GLU A 645 68.68 33.50 3.31
CA GLU A 645 68.66 32.07 3.05
C GLU A 645 69.37 31.80 1.74
N ALA A 646 70.20 30.75 1.71
CA ALA A 646 70.86 30.32 0.48
C ALA A 646 69.79 30.07 -0.60
N GLU A 647 69.75 30.94 -1.59
CA GLU A 647 68.86 30.88 -2.72
C GLU A 647 68.95 29.51 -3.40
N MET A 648 67.87 28.72 -3.29
CA MET A 648 67.56 27.86 -4.40
C MET A 648 66.93 28.76 -5.47
N ALA A 649 67.67 28.98 -6.55
CA ALA A 649 67.27 29.85 -7.62
C ALA A 649 66.04 29.36 -8.32
N GLU A 650 64.87 29.80 -7.89
CA GLU A 650 63.67 29.89 -8.73
C GLU A 650 63.60 31.35 -9.23
N VAL A 651 63.98 31.55 -10.49
CA VAL A 651 63.81 32.83 -11.19
C VAL A 651 62.26 33.05 -11.35
N GLU A 652 61.68 33.69 -10.37
CA GLU A 652 60.32 34.27 -10.55
C GLU A 652 60.46 35.64 -11.24
N PRO A 653 59.63 35.96 -12.24
CA PRO A 653 59.61 37.27 -12.84
C PRO A 653 59.25 38.32 -11.79
N MET A 654 60.04 39.39 -11.65
CA MET A 654 59.78 40.50 -10.75
C MET A 654 58.38 41.04 -10.91
N ILE A 655 57.52 40.73 -9.93
CA ILE A 655 56.31 41.48 -9.71
C ILE A 655 56.59 42.52 -8.65
N THR A 656 56.77 43.76 -9.12
CA THR A 656 56.95 44.93 -8.27
C THR A 656 55.76 45.02 -7.30
N GLY A 657 56.09 44.85 -6.01
CA GLY A 657 55.06 45.09 -4.97
C GLY A 657 54.94 44.01 -3.88
N HIS A 658 55.93 43.15 -3.70
CA HIS A 658 55.96 42.18 -2.61
C HIS A 658 56.17 42.90 -1.27
N LYS A 659 55.17 42.86 -0.38
CA LYS A 659 55.33 43.12 1.05
C LYS A 659 56.12 41.94 1.63
N PRO A 660 57.16 42.18 2.47
CA PRO A 660 57.86 41.07 3.12
C PRO A 660 56.83 40.13 3.88
N SER A 661 57.12 38.87 3.77
CA SER A 661 56.32 37.88 4.52
C SER A 661 56.43 38.14 6.02
N THR A 662 55.35 37.90 6.77
CA THR A 662 55.36 38.03 8.23
C THR A 662 56.36 37.06 8.88
N PHE A 663 56.79 35.99 8.16
CA PHE A 663 57.85 35.08 8.60
C PHE A 663 59.25 35.67 8.56
N ASP A 664 59.51 36.76 7.78
CA ASP A 664 60.79 37.45 7.75
C ASP A 664 61.03 38.21 9.06
N LEU A 665 60.07 38.26 9.97
CA LEU A 665 60.20 38.97 11.26
C LEU A 665 60.51 38.05 12.44
N TYR A 666 60.59 36.72 12.21
CA TYR A 666 60.77 35.70 13.25
C TYR A 666 62.07 34.85 12.86
#